data_bd488d30c572f996ea5339331d4e6f5a
#
_entry.id   bd488d30c572f996ea5339331d4e6f5a
#
_cell.length_a   1.000
_cell.length_b   1.000
_cell.length_c   1.000
_cell.angle_alpha   90.00
_cell.angle_beta   90.00
_cell.angle_gamma   90.00
#
_symmetry.space_group_name_H-M   'P 1'
#
loop_
_entity.id
_entity.type
_entity.pdbx_description
1 polymer ?
#
loop_
_entity_poly.entity_id
_entity_poly.type
_entity_poly.pdbx_seq_one_letter_code
_entity_poly.pdbx_strand_id
1 'polypeptide(L)'
;DIRNIVLLGHSGSGKTTLAESMLYLTGGTDRLGRIADGNTVCDYDPEEIRRQISISLAVAPVEYDSCKINVLDVPGGFDFAGEVAEAVQAADAAVIVCSAKAGMSVGAEKAWKYCEKNSLPRLLYISKTDEENSDYNAAFDTLRERFGKNIAPVVAPIWDESKKVIGIIDVLHKRAFEFGPGGGRVEIEVPENKKPVLDELYDALKESVAETSEEFMEKFFAGEDFTYAEMIHGLRQGVKDLSLFPVVCGSAIQGMGTRILMDTIVELLPKPQDARALMAENEDGESSEFVVAPGALPTAFVFKTISDQYGKYSYVKVLSGSIKPDMPMVNARTGETEKLGRLYIPKGKKYTEVKELTCGDIGAIAKMDKVKTGDTLCEPRKVVKIEPIPFDEPCYSVAIAPKTRGQEDKMAQGLNRLNEEDPSFRVVNNAETHQMVVSGAGDIQIDVLVNKLKSRFGVEVVLDTPRVPYREKIRKTVSKQGRHKKQTGGSGQFGDVWIRFEPNEESEEMVFAEEVFGGSVPKNFFPAVEKGLREACVHGPLAGYPVVNLKAVLYDGSYHPVDSSEIAFKTAANLAYKAAMPEASPVLLEPVCELKVTVPDQYMGDILGDLNKRRGRVMGMTPTGNGEQVIEAECPEAELMSYAIDLRSMTQSRGSFVMHFVRYEQCSADAQAKAVAAAKAMQEAE
;
A
#
# COMPACT_ATOMS: atom_id res chain seq x y z
N ASP A 1 -11.02 -4.39 30.36
CA ASP A 1 -10.74 -3.28 29.44
C ASP A 1 -9.85 -3.71 28.29
N ILE A 2 -9.98 -3.04 27.13
CA ILE A 2 -9.17 -3.32 25.93
C ILE A 2 -8.55 -2.01 25.42
N ARG A 3 -7.32 -2.09 24.89
CA ARG A 3 -6.69 -1.05 24.07
C ARG A 3 -6.13 -1.69 22.81
N ASN A 4 -6.44 -1.11 21.66
CA ASN A 4 -5.89 -1.55 20.37
C ASN A 4 -4.94 -0.46 19.87
N ILE A 5 -3.65 -0.71 19.94
CA ILE A 5 -2.63 0.26 19.57
C ILE A 5 -1.79 -0.23 18.40
N VAL A 6 -1.43 0.66 17.50
CA VAL A 6 -0.46 0.41 16.44
C VAL A 6 0.86 1.11 16.75
N LEU A 7 1.97 0.40 16.60
CA LEU A 7 3.32 0.97 16.71
C LEU A 7 3.76 1.49 15.35
N LEU A 8 3.81 2.81 15.20
CA LEU A 8 4.25 3.48 13.98
C LEU A 8 5.66 4.07 14.14
N GLY A 9 6.34 4.30 13.03
CA GLY A 9 7.66 4.94 13.04
C GLY A 9 8.61 4.35 12.00
N HIS A 10 9.79 4.93 11.89
CA HIS A 10 10.80 4.54 10.91
C HIS A 10 11.34 3.12 11.15
N SER A 11 11.89 2.51 10.09
CA SER A 11 12.64 1.26 10.23
C SER A 11 13.80 1.45 11.21
N GLY A 12 13.97 0.51 12.14
CA GLY A 12 15.01 0.60 13.16
C GLY A 12 14.71 1.57 14.32
N SER A 13 13.54 2.20 14.41
CA SER A 13 13.17 3.07 15.56
C SER A 13 12.95 2.31 16.87
N GLY A 14 12.81 1.00 16.84
CA GLY A 14 12.63 0.14 18.02
C GLY A 14 11.20 -0.32 18.28
N LYS A 15 10.30 -0.28 17.31
CA LYS A 15 8.89 -0.74 17.43
C LYS A 15 8.79 -2.18 17.92
N THR A 16 9.36 -3.11 17.15
CA THR A 16 9.37 -4.54 17.48
C THR A 16 10.03 -4.80 18.83
N THR A 17 11.16 -4.14 19.12
CA THR A 17 11.81 -4.25 20.43
C THR A 17 10.91 -3.75 21.56
N LEU A 18 10.10 -2.73 21.32
CA LEU A 18 9.13 -2.22 22.28
C LEU A 18 8.00 -3.23 22.53
N ALA A 19 7.44 -3.83 21.48
CA ALA A 19 6.43 -4.89 21.58
C ALA A 19 6.99 -6.11 22.37
N GLU A 20 8.22 -6.53 22.08
CA GLU A 20 8.90 -7.60 22.80
C GLU A 20 9.12 -7.25 24.28
N SER A 21 9.50 -6.02 24.58
CA SER A 21 9.67 -5.53 25.96
C SER A 21 8.35 -5.53 26.74
N MET A 22 7.26 -5.12 26.12
CA MET A 22 5.92 -5.16 26.71
C MET A 22 5.50 -6.62 27.03
N LEU A 23 5.68 -7.54 26.09
CA LEU A 23 5.40 -8.95 26.29
C LEU A 23 6.25 -9.57 27.42
N TYR A 24 7.55 -9.27 27.44
CA TYR A 24 8.48 -9.81 28.44
C TYR A 24 8.18 -9.30 29.84
N LEU A 25 7.99 -7.99 30.00
CA LEU A 25 7.73 -7.38 31.31
C LEU A 25 6.38 -7.77 31.93
N THR A 26 5.45 -8.24 31.13
CA THR A 26 4.13 -8.74 31.59
C THR A 26 4.05 -10.25 31.69
N GLY A 27 5.16 -10.96 31.43
CA GLY A 27 5.19 -12.43 31.48
C GLY A 27 4.53 -13.10 30.27
N GLY A 28 4.23 -12.34 29.21
CA GLY A 28 3.73 -12.87 27.95
C GLY A 28 4.76 -13.73 27.21
N THR A 29 6.04 -13.55 27.52
CA THR A 29 7.18 -14.35 27.04
C THR A 29 8.18 -14.60 28.16
N ASP A 30 8.89 -15.73 28.09
CA ASP A 30 9.91 -16.12 29.09
C ASP A 30 11.24 -15.39 28.90
N ARG A 31 11.42 -14.72 27.75
CA ARG A 31 12.64 -14.01 27.38
C ARG A 31 12.31 -12.76 26.57
N LEU A 32 13.19 -11.77 26.66
CA LEU A 32 13.15 -10.61 25.77
C LEU A 32 13.67 -11.03 24.38
N GLY A 33 12.78 -11.02 23.36
CA GLY A 33 13.15 -11.31 21.98
C GLY A 33 14.07 -10.23 21.42
N ARG A 34 15.00 -10.63 20.55
CA ARG A 34 15.97 -9.73 19.89
C ARG A 34 15.95 -9.98 18.38
N ILE A 35 15.87 -8.92 17.60
CA ILE A 35 15.88 -8.99 16.13
C ILE A 35 17.17 -9.65 15.64
N ALA A 36 18.32 -9.28 16.19
CA ALA A 36 19.62 -9.85 15.82
C ALA A 36 19.72 -11.36 16.04
N ASP A 37 19.00 -11.89 17.03
CA ASP A 37 18.98 -13.32 17.35
C ASP A 37 17.89 -14.08 16.58
N GLY A 38 17.05 -13.38 15.80
CA GLY A 38 15.93 -13.96 15.03
C GLY A 38 14.90 -14.68 15.90
N ASN A 39 14.68 -14.21 17.13
CA ASN A 39 13.89 -14.93 18.13
C ASN A 39 12.74 -14.07 18.71
N THR A 40 12.37 -12.98 18.04
CA THR A 40 11.22 -12.16 18.41
C THR A 40 9.90 -12.88 18.14
N VAL A 41 8.86 -12.48 18.86
CA VAL A 41 7.49 -12.96 18.65
C VAL A 41 6.90 -12.35 17.37
N CYS A 42 7.19 -11.07 17.13
CA CYS A 42 6.59 -10.29 16.05
C CYS A 42 7.21 -10.63 14.68
N ASP A 43 8.55 -10.66 14.58
CA ASP A 43 9.26 -10.97 13.32
C ASP A 43 9.55 -12.47 13.25
N TYR A 44 8.58 -13.26 12.80
CA TYR A 44 8.67 -14.73 12.79
C TYR A 44 8.74 -15.33 11.38
N ASP A 45 8.50 -14.54 10.32
CA ASP A 45 8.65 -14.99 8.93
C ASP A 45 10.15 -15.19 8.62
N PRO A 46 10.54 -16.26 7.91
CA PRO A 46 11.93 -16.47 7.53
C PRO A 46 12.58 -15.29 6.79
N GLU A 47 11.80 -14.53 6.00
CA GLU A 47 12.29 -13.34 5.32
C GLU A 47 12.57 -12.19 6.30
N GLU A 48 11.74 -12.01 7.34
CA GLU A 48 11.95 -11.03 8.40
C GLU A 48 13.22 -11.34 9.19
N ILE A 49 13.39 -12.60 9.58
CA ILE A 49 14.57 -13.08 10.31
C ILE A 49 15.84 -12.90 9.48
N ARG A 50 15.80 -13.28 8.20
CA ARG A 50 16.93 -13.17 7.29
C ARG A 50 17.37 -11.73 7.05
N ARG A 51 16.40 -10.83 6.90
CA ARG A 51 16.64 -9.41 6.60
C ARG A 51 16.79 -8.56 7.85
N GLN A 52 16.42 -9.07 9.00
CA GLN A 52 16.36 -8.33 10.28
C GLN A 52 15.49 -7.06 10.20
N ILE A 53 14.38 -7.16 9.47
CA ILE A 53 13.35 -6.12 9.35
C ILE A 53 11.96 -6.75 9.42
N SER A 54 11.01 -6.02 9.98
CA SER A 54 9.59 -6.40 9.91
C SER A 54 9.06 -6.22 8.49
N ILE A 55 8.29 -7.17 8.01
CA ILE A 55 7.68 -7.20 6.67
C ILE A 55 6.16 -7.20 6.77
N SER A 56 5.62 -7.94 7.73
CA SER A 56 4.19 -8.10 7.93
C SER A 56 3.75 -7.59 9.30
N LEU A 57 2.50 -7.16 9.36
CA LEU A 57 1.81 -6.84 10.61
C LEU A 57 1.78 -8.06 11.54
N ALA A 58 2.24 -7.88 12.78
CA ALA A 58 2.13 -8.87 13.84
C ALA A 58 1.24 -8.37 14.98
N VAL A 59 0.50 -9.29 15.60
CA VAL A 59 -0.31 -8.99 16.78
C VAL A 59 0.39 -9.54 18.01
N ALA A 60 0.61 -8.69 19.01
CA ALA A 60 1.19 -9.02 20.30
C ALA A 60 0.20 -8.63 21.42
N PRO A 61 -0.62 -9.57 21.90
CA PRO A 61 -1.53 -9.31 23.01
C PRO A 61 -0.78 -9.27 24.33
N VAL A 62 -0.93 -8.18 25.06
CA VAL A 62 -0.30 -7.91 26.34
C VAL A 62 -1.36 -7.78 27.42
N GLU A 63 -1.29 -8.57 28.46
CA GLU A 63 -2.16 -8.45 29.64
C GLU A 63 -1.47 -7.58 30.69
N TYR A 64 -2.04 -6.42 30.98
CA TYR A 64 -1.46 -5.45 31.90
C TYR A 64 -2.53 -4.74 32.72
N ASP A 65 -2.42 -4.81 34.04
CA ASP A 65 -3.29 -4.12 35.01
C ASP A 65 -4.79 -4.26 34.72
N SER A 66 -5.28 -5.49 34.53
CA SER A 66 -6.68 -5.81 34.17
C SER A 66 -7.11 -5.23 32.81
N CYS A 67 -6.18 -4.80 31.97
CA CYS A 67 -6.40 -4.34 30.62
C CYS A 67 -5.65 -5.24 29.63
N LYS A 68 -6.33 -5.63 28.56
CA LYS A 68 -5.70 -6.29 27.42
C LYS A 68 -5.28 -5.22 26.40
N ILE A 69 -3.99 -5.13 26.15
CA ILE A 69 -3.43 -4.25 25.13
C ILE A 69 -3.08 -5.09 23.91
N ASN A 70 -3.85 -4.96 22.84
CA ASN A 70 -3.51 -5.56 21.56
C ASN A 70 -2.52 -4.63 20.84
N VAL A 71 -1.26 -5.01 20.84
CA VAL A 71 -0.18 -4.27 20.16
C VAL A 71 -0.10 -4.77 18.72
N LEU A 72 -0.31 -3.88 17.78
CA LEU A 72 -0.12 -4.12 16.35
C LEU A 72 1.26 -3.59 15.96
N ASP A 73 2.22 -4.50 15.83
CA ASP A 73 3.57 -4.16 15.38
C ASP A 73 3.63 -4.19 13.86
N VAL A 74 4.00 -3.07 13.23
CA VAL A 74 4.00 -2.92 11.78
C VAL A 74 5.39 -2.62 11.23
N PRO A 75 5.65 -2.97 9.96
CA PRO A 75 6.88 -2.61 9.28
C PRO A 75 7.13 -1.09 9.27
N GLY A 76 8.39 -0.70 9.43
CA GLY A 76 8.82 0.69 9.25
C GLY A 76 9.34 1.00 7.85
N GLY A 77 9.45 0.00 6.99
CA GLY A 77 9.84 0.13 5.59
C GLY A 77 8.68 0.62 4.73
N PHE A 78 8.94 1.58 3.86
CA PHE A 78 7.89 2.22 3.04
C PHE A 78 7.28 1.29 1.98
N ASP A 79 7.97 0.23 1.62
CA ASP A 79 7.48 -0.80 0.71
C ASP A 79 6.32 -1.63 1.29
N PHE A 80 6.16 -1.58 2.61
CA PHE A 80 5.13 -2.34 3.34
C PHE A 80 4.03 -1.43 3.91
N ALA A 81 3.75 -0.30 3.25
CA ALA A 81 2.72 0.65 3.67
C ALA A 81 1.32 0.02 3.73
N GLY A 82 1.05 -1.04 2.96
CA GLY A 82 -0.19 -1.82 3.03
C GLY A 82 -0.44 -2.42 4.41
N GLU A 83 0.59 -2.97 5.03
CA GLU A 83 0.54 -3.53 6.39
C GLU A 83 0.23 -2.45 7.45
N VAL A 84 0.74 -1.22 7.23
CA VAL A 84 0.43 -0.06 8.07
C VAL A 84 -1.04 0.33 7.92
N ALA A 85 -1.57 0.36 6.69
CA ALA A 85 -2.97 0.69 6.43
C ALA A 85 -3.93 -0.31 7.10
N GLU A 86 -3.64 -1.62 7.02
CA GLU A 86 -4.38 -2.68 7.70
C GLU A 86 -4.41 -2.46 9.22
N ALA A 87 -3.26 -2.18 9.83
CA ALA A 87 -3.15 -1.97 11.26
C ALA A 87 -3.84 -0.69 11.73
N VAL A 88 -3.70 0.41 10.99
CA VAL A 88 -4.37 1.69 11.31
C VAL A 88 -5.88 1.56 11.26
N GLN A 89 -6.42 0.74 10.36
CA GLN A 89 -7.86 0.47 10.30
C GLN A 89 -8.36 -0.33 11.52
N ALA A 90 -7.54 -1.22 12.06
CA ALA A 90 -7.87 -2.03 13.23
C ALA A 90 -7.59 -1.31 14.56
N ALA A 91 -6.63 -0.39 14.62
CA ALA A 91 -6.23 0.31 15.84
C ALA A 91 -7.21 1.40 16.27
N ASP A 92 -7.26 1.65 17.58
CA ASP A 92 -8.00 2.75 18.19
C ASP A 92 -7.11 3.94 18.51
N ALA A 93 -5.80 3.70 18.64
CA ALA A 93 -4.78 4.72 18.85
C ALA A 93 -3.42 4.27 18.32
N ALA A 94 -2.49 5.22 18.19
CA ALA A 94 -1.12 4.95 17.76
C ALA A 94 -0.10 5.32 18.82
N VAL A 95 1.02 4.59 18.79
CA VAL A 95 2.28 4.97 19.48
C VAL A 95 3.31 5.22 18.39
N ILE A 96 3.71 6.48 18.20
CA ILE A 96 4.74 6.84 17.23
C ILE A 96 6.10 6.74 17.91
N VAL A 97 6.90 5.76 17.47
CA VAL A 97 8.22 5.46 18.04
C VAL A 97 9.29 6.25 17.30
N CYS A 98 9.94 7.18 18.02
CA CYS A 98 11.02 8.03 17.54
C CYS A 98 12.32 7.70 18.28
N SER A 99 13.45 7.59 17.59
CA SER A 99 14.72 7.31 18.23
C SER A 99 15.37 8.58 18.78
N ALA A 100 15.79 8.58 20.04
CA ALA A 100 16.55 9.67 20.64
C ALA A 100 17.90 9.94 19.93
N LYS A 101 18.43 8.95 19.21
CA LYS A 101 19.66 9.05 18.44
C LYS A 101 19.46 9.65 17.05
N ALA A 102 18.38 9.25 16.37
CA ALA A 102 18.09 9.68 15.01
C ALA A 102 17.28 10.98 14.94
N GLY A 103 16.63 11.37 16.03
CA GLY A 103 15.73 12.51 16.06
C GLY A 103 14.52 12.32 15.14
N MET A 104 14.12 13.39 14.46
CA MET A 104 13.03 13.34 13.47
C MET A 104 13.43 12.52 12.26
N SER A 105 12.65 11.51 11.96
CA SER A 105 12.84 10.64 10.81
C SER A 105 11.68 10.75 9.83
N VAL A 106 11.92 10.42 8.56
CA VAL A 106 10.86 10.36 7.53
C VAL A 106 9.72 9.42 7.93
N GLY A 107 10.05 8.30 8.59
CA GLY A 107 9.03 7.38 9.09
C GLY A 107 8.16 7.98 10.20
N ALA A 108 8.70 8.83 11.06
CA ALA A 108 7.92 9.56 12.06
C ALA A 108 7.00 10.62 11.40
N GLU A 109 7.51 11.35 10.40
CA GLU A 109 6.69 12.31 9.62
C GLU A 109 5.52 11.59 8.92
N LYS A 110 5.78 10.46 8.27
CA LYS A 110 4.74 9.65 7.62
C LYS A 110 3.75 9.07 8.63
N ALA A 111 4.24 8.55 9.75
CA ALA A 111 3.39 8.05 10.83
C ALA A 111 2.42 9.12 11.35
N TRP A 112 2.93 10.32 11.54
CA TRP A 112 2.11 11.47 11.94
C TRP A 112 1.02 11.77 10.89
N LYS A 113 1.38 11.86 9.61
CA LYS A 113 0.42 12.09 8.51
C LYS A 113 -0.64 10.97 8.42
N TYR A 114 -0.25 9.70 8.63
CA TYR A 114 -1.21 8.60 8.69
C TYR A 114 -2.22 8.79 9.82
N CYS A 115 -1.75 9.20 10.99
CA CYS A 115 -2.63 9.49 12.12
C CYS A 115 -3.56 10.69 11.86
N GLU A 116 -3.05 11.76 11.23
CA GLU A 116 -3.88 12.92 10.86
C GLU A 116 -4.97 12.54 9.85
N LYS A 117 -4.57 11.88 8.73
CA LYS A 117 -5.51 11.43 7.69
C LYS A 117 -6.63 10.57 8.23
N ASN A 118 -6.34 9.76 9.24
CA ASN A 118 -7.28 8.81 9.83
C ASN A 118 -7.91 9.31 11.14
N SER A 119 -7.66 10.54 11.56
CA SER A 119 -8.12 11.08 12.85
C SER A 119 -7.81 10.13 14.02
N LEU A 120 -6.60 9.54 14.02
CA LEU A 120 -6.19 8.54 14.98
C LEU A 120 -5.53 9.20 16.19
N PRO A 121 -6.07 9.04 17.41
CA PRO A 121 -5.41 9.44 18.65
C PRO A 121 -4.01 8.83 18.77
N ARG A 122 -3.05 9.60 19.31
CA ARG A 122 -1.68 9.16 19.31
C ARG A 122 -0.88 9.71 20.50
N LEU A 123 0.14 8.96 20.88
CA LEU A 123 1.23 9.42 21.73
C LEU A 123 2.58 9.18 21.05
N LEU A 124 3.59 9.87 21.50
CA LEU A 124 4.97 9.75 21.02
C LEU A 124 5.80 8.98 22.05
N TYR A 125 6.62 8.05 21.58
CA TYR A 125 7.60 7.35 22.41
C TYR A 125 9.02 7.59 21.90
N ILE A 126 9.82 8.35 22.70
CA ILE A 126 11.23 8.59 22.39
C ILE A 126 12.04 7.41 22.92
N SER A 127 12.42 6.52 22.00
CA SER A 127 13.12 5.27 22.26
C SER A 127 14.63 5.44 22.29
N LYS A 128 15.36 4.37 22.73
CA LYS A 128 16.82 4.27 22.63
C LYS A 128 17.57 5.37 23.41
N THR A 129 17.02 5.76 24.54
CA THR A 129 17.63 6.77 25.42
C THR A 129 18.88 6.27 26.12
N ASP A 130 19.18 4.98 26.05
CA ASP A 130 20.36 4.30 26.58
C ASP A 130 21.51 4.16 25.59
N GLU A 131 21.24 4.42 24.28
CA GLU A 131 22.27 4.30 23.25
C GLU A 131 23.30 5.45 23.33
N GLU A 132 24.52 5.15 22.94
CA GLU A 132 25.59 6.13 22.80
C GLU A 132 25.21 7.20 21.77
N ASN A 133 25.47 8.48 22.10
CA ASN A 133 25.07 9.65 21.31
C ASN A 133 23.54 9.85 21.18
N SER A 134 22.74 9.31 22.10
CA SER A 134 21.32 9.67 22.20
C SER A 134 21.17 11.03 22.92
N ASP A 135 20.26 11.85 22.40
CA ASP A 135 19.90 13.13 23.01
C ASP A 135 18.39 13.29 23.04
N TYR A 136 17.81 13.07 24.22
CA TYR A 136 16.35 13.21 24.41
C TYR A 136 15.88 14.64 24.14
N ASN A 137 16.59 15.66 24.63
CA ASN A 137 16.15 17.03 24.46
C ASN A 137 16.15 17.44 22.99
N ALA A 138 17.24 17.16 22.27
CA ALA A 138 17.33 17.45 20.85
C ALA A 138 16.22 16.72 20.04
N ALA A 139 15.94 15.45 20.36
CA ALA A 139 14.85 14.70 19.72
C ALA A 139 13.48 15.33 20.05
N PHE A 140 13.22 15.66 21.31
CA PHE A 140 11.97 16.28 21.74
C PHE A 140 11.76 17.65 21.10
N ASP A 141 12.77 18.52 21.10
CA ASP A 141 12.70 19.84 20.48
C ASP A 141 12.39 19.74 18.99
N THR A 142 13.05 18.84 18.28
CA THR A 142 12.79 18.60 16.84
C THR A 142 11.35 18.12 16.58
N LEU A 143 10.82 17.24 17.45
CA LEU A 143 9.43 16.80 17.37
C LEU A 143 8.46 17.96 17.61
N ARG A 144 8.75 18.81 18.61
CA ARG A 144 7.93 19.96 18.95
C ARG A 144 7.95 21.05 17.88
N GLU A 145 9.10 21.30 17.26
CA GLU A 145 9.23 22.21 16.12
C GLU A 145 8.40 21.73 14.93
N ARG A 146 8.39 20.42 14.68
CA ARG A 146 7.72 19.84 13.51
C ARG A 146 6.22 19.63 13.71
N PHE A 147 5.80 19.14 14.88
CA PHE A 147 4.43 18.74 15.16
C PHE A 147 3.64 19.73 16.04
N GLY A 148 4.29 20.77 16.50
CA GLY A 148 3.65 21.86 17.22
C GLY A 148 3.75 21.80 18.74
N LYS A 149 3.17 22.81 19.39
CA LYS A 149 3.27 23.03 20.83
C LYS A 149 2.44 22.03 21.66
N ASN A 150 1.48 21.37 21.03
CA ASN A 150 0.54 20.46 21.71
C ASN A 150 1.18 19.11 22.06
N ILE A 151 2.49 18.96 21.83
CA ILE A 151 3.27 17.83 22.29
C ILE A 151 3.62 18.06 23.76
N ALA A 152 3.07 17.23 24.64
CA ALA A 152 3.16 17.39 26.07
C ALA A 152 3.94 16.22 26.72
N PRO A 153 5.12 16.48 27.33
CA PRO A 153 5.86 15.44 28.01
C PRO A 153 5.17 15.06 29.34
N VAL A 154 4.69 13.81 29.39
CA VAL A 154 4.13 13.23 30.63
C VAL A 154 5.21 12.54 31.47
N VAL A 155 6.42 12.45 30.93
CA VAL A 155 7.62 11.98 31.65
C VAL A 155 8.82 12.89 31.38
N ALA A 156 9.81 12.88 32.27
CA ALA A 156 11.09 13.53 32.08
C ALA A 156 12.24 12.59 32.46
N PRO A 157 13.32 12.51 31.67
CA PRO A 157 14.46 11.66 32.01
C PRO A 157 15.33 12.25 33.15
N ILE A 158 15.91 11.34 33.93
CA ILE A 158 16.94 11.66 34.94
C ILE A 158 18.27 11.20 34.36
N TRP A 159 19.27 12.10 34.32
CA TRP A 159 20.62 11.81 33.83
C TRP A 159 21.64 11.73 34.92
N ASP A 160 22.64 10.89 34.74
CA ASP A 160 23.88 10.91 35.50
C ASP A 160 24.84 12.01 34.98
N GLU A 161 26.02 12.12 35.61
CA GLU A 161 27.06 13.08 35.24
C GLU A 161 27.58 12.88 33.80
N SER A 162 27.46 11.68 33.25
CA SER A 162 27.87 11.32 31.88
C SER A 162 26.76 11.55 30.84
N LYS A 163 25.64 12.16 31.21
CA LYS A 163 24.43 12.38 30.42
C LYS A 163 23.72 11.10 30.00
N LYS A 164 23.95 9.99 30.68
CA LYS A 164 23.22 8.75 30.48
C LYS A 164 21.92 8.79 31.26
N VAL A 165 20.81 8.36 30.63
CA VAL A 165 19.52 8.26 31.31
C VAL A 165 19.56 7.09 32.30
N ILE A 166 19.36 7.37 33.59
CA ILE A 166 19.35 6.38 34.66
C ILE A 166 17.99 6.20 35.31
N GLY A 167 17.09 7.15 35.10
CA GLY A 167 15.75 7.13 35.65
C GLY A 167 14.77 7.96 34.84
N ILE A 168 13.50 7.91 35.25
CA ILE A 168 12.42 8.68 34.66
C ILE A 168 11.54 9.26 35.74
N ILE A 169 11.17 10.53 35.58
CA ILE A 169 10.16 11.21 36.37
C ILE A 169 8.83 11.02 35.66
N ASP A 170 7.85 10.49 36.35
CA ASP A 170 6.44 10.48 35.95
C ASP A 170 5.81 11.80 36.39
N VAL A 171 5.64 12.71 35.45
CA VAL A 171 5.17 14.08 35.70
C VAL A 171 3.74 14.08 36.21
N LEU A 172 2.89 13.24 35.65
CA LEU A 172 1.48 13.17 35.95
C LEU A 172 1.21 12.72 37.40
N HIS A 173 1.97 11.72 37.86
CA HIS A 173 1.85 11.19 39.22
C HIS A 173 2.84 11.81 40.20
N LYS A 174 3.71 12.74 39.75
CA LYS A 174 4.78 13.38 40.55
C LYS A 174 5.69 12.38 41.28
N ARG A 175 6.08 11.31 40.58
CA ARG A 175 6.94 10.23 41.06
C ARG A 175 8.18 10.09 40.22
N ALA A 176 9.22 9.49 40.76
CA ALA A 176 10.43 9.18 40.02
C ALA A 176 10.80 7.72 40.20
N PHE A 177 11.43 7.17 39.17
CA PHE A 177 11.82 5.78 39.13
C PHE A 177 13.25 5.64 38.59
N GLU A 178 14.03 4.78 39.28
CA GLU A 178 15.24 4.21 38.72
C GLU A 178 14.98 2.80 38.20
N PHE A 179 15.80 2.35 37.27
CA PHE A 179 15.65 1.06 36.63
C PHE A 179 16.85 0.17 36.90
N GLY A 180 16.58 -1.00 37.47
CA GLY A 180 17.56 -2.06 37.65
C GLY A 180 17.68 -2.99 36.43
N PRO A 181 18.61 -3.97 36.51
CA PRO A 181 18.75 -4.99 35.48
C PRO A 181 17.44 -5.70 35.20
N GLY A 182 17.13 -5.90 33.91
CA GLY A 182 15.89 -6.57 33.47
C GLY A 182 14.62 -5.71 33.59
N GLY A 183 14.73 -4.39 33.68
CA GLY A 183 13.60 -3.44 33.71
C GLY A 183 12.85 -3.38 35.04
N GLY A 184 13.45 -3.86 36.10
CA GLY A 184 12.93 -3.69 37.47
C GLY A 184 12.79 -2.20 37.78
N ARG A 185 11.57 -1.75 38.14
CA ARG A 185 11.24 -0.38 38.46
C ARG A 185 11.30 -0.18 39.97
N VAL A 186 12.15 0.74 40.42
CA VAL A 186 12.26 1.13 41.85
C VAL A 186 11.84 2.59 41.98
N GLU A 187 10.81 2.85 42.75
CA GLU A 187 10.37 4.22 43.06
C GLU A 187 11.39 4.91 43.98
N ILE A 188 11.77 6.12 43.61
CA ILE A 188 12.69 6.97 44.38
C ILE A 188 12.03 8.33 44.62
N GLU A 189 12.59 9.07 45.58
CA GLU A 189 12.23 10.49 45.73
C GLU A 189 12.71 11.29 44.50
N VAL A 190 11.88 12.25 44.05
CA VAL A 190 12.28 13.13 42.93
C VAL A 190 13.53 13.89 43.34
N PRO A 191 14.66 13.80 42.62
CA PRO A 191 15.89 14.50 42.95
C PRO A 191 15.68 16.02 43.10
N GLU A 192 16.28 16.62 44.10
CA GLU A 192 16.07 18.05 44.40
C GLU A 192 16.34 18.97 43.22
N ASN A 193 17.36 18.67 42.43
CA ASN A 193 17.72 19.41 41.22
C ASN A 193 16.73 19.21 40.05
N LYS A 194 15.80 18.26 40.16
CA LYS A 194 14.76 17.96 39.17
C LYS A 194 13.36 18.43 39.55
N LYS A 195 13.15 18.84 40.84
CA LYS A 195 11.88 19.38 41.28
C LYS A 195 11.41 20.59 40.47
N PRO A 196 12.26 21.58 40.15
CA PRO A 196 11.83 22.71 39.32
C PRO A 196 11.36 22.29 37.92
N VAL A 197 12.03 21.31 37.32
CA VAL A 197 11.64 20.78 36.01
C VAL A 197 10.28 20.04 36.09
N LEU A 198 10.06 19.26 37.16
CA LEU A 198 8.78 18.60 37.39
C LEU A 198 7.64 19.61 37.52
N ASP A 199 7.86 20.68 38.33
CA ASP A 199 6.84 21.70 38.53
C ASP A 199 6.52 22.45 37.22
N GLU A 200 7.52 22.83 36.44
CA GLU A 200 7.35 23.46 35.13
C GLU A 200 6.55 22.57 34.16
N LEU A 201 6.91 21.29 34.05
CA LEU A 201 6.21 20.35 33.17
C LEU A 201 4.78 20.06 33.63
N TYR A 202 4.59 19.96 34.96
CA TYR A 202 3.22 19.74 35.50
C TYR A 202 2.33 20.97 35.27
N ASP A 203 2.87 22.18 35.43
CA ASP A 203 2.13 23.42 35.15
C ASP A 203 1.80 23.53 33.66
N ALA A 204 2.69 23.13 32.76
CA ALA A 204 2.41 23.04 31.32
C ALA A 204 1.30 22.01 31.00
N LEU A 205 1.27 20.87 31.70
CA LEU A 205 0.17 19.92 31.60
C LEU A 205 -1.16 20.49 32.10
N LYS A 206 -1.15 21.24 33.18
CA LYS A 206 -2.36 21.95 33.70
C LYS A 206 -2.90 22.95 32.69
N GLU A 207 -2.03 23.73 32.05
CA GLU A 207 -2.42 24.64 30.96
C GLU A 207 -3.06 23.89 29.78
N SER A 208 -2.43 22.79 29.35
CA SER A 208 -3.01 21.94 28.28
C SER A 208 -4.36 21.34 28.66
N VAL A 209 -4.57 20.95 29.92
CA VAL A 209 -5.86 20.47 30.42
C VAL A 209 -6.88 21.59 30.44
N ALA A 210 -6.51 22.80 30.85
CA ALA A 210 -7.38 23.97 30.88
C ALA A 210 -7.97 24.27 29.48
N GLU A 211 -7.19 24.10 28.41
CA GLU A 211 -7.62 24.34 27.05
C GLU A 211 -8.67 23.32 26.53
N THR A 212 -8.90 22.20 27.23
CA THR A 212 -9.80 21.15 26.76
C THR A 212 -11.28 21.43 27.02
N SER A 213 -11.63 22.33 27.94
CA SER A 213 -13.03 22.73 28.20
C SER A 213 -13.12 24.12 28.84
N GLU A 214 -14.27 24.80 28.64
CA GLU A 214 -14.56 26.10 29.26
C GLU A 214 -14.50 26.02 30.80
N GLU A 215 -15.05 24.94 31.38
CA GLU A 215 -15.03 24.72 32.84
C GLU A 215 -13.61 24.64 33.40
N PHE A 216 -12.73 23.88 32.70
CA PHE A 216 -11.33 23.79 33.13
C PHE A 216 -10.55 25.09 32.92
N MET A 217 -10.88 25.84 31.88
CA MET A 217 -10.28 27.16 31.65
C MET A 217 -10.66 28.17 32.73
N GLU A 218 -11.95 28.22 33.13
CA GLU A 218 -12.42 29.07 34.24
C GLU A 218 -11.71 28.70 35.54
N LYS A 219 -11.61 27.42 35.88
CA LYS A 219 -10.91 26.91 37.06
C LYS A 219 -9.44 27.29 37.08
N PHE A 220 -8.75 27.16 35.94
CA PHE A 220 -7.36 27.52 35.78
C PHE A 220 -7.11 29.04 36.02
N PHE A 221 -7.94 29.88 35.40
CA PHE A 221 -7.84 31.34 35.61
C PHE A 221 -8.25 31.79 37.00
N ALA A 222 -9.09 31.03 37.71
CA ALA A 222 -9.40 31.26 39.12
C ALA A 222 -8.21 30.89 40.04
N GLY A 223 -7.15 30.27 39.51
CA GLY A 223 -6.01 29.81 40.27
C GLY A 223 -6.28 28.58 41.14
N GLU A 224 -7.31 27.80 40.78
CA GLU A 224 -7.66 26.55 41.43
C GLU A 224 -6.83 25.40 40.88
N ASP A 225 -6.40 24.46 41.73
CA ASP A 225 -5.71 23.26 41.28
C ASP A 225 -6.66 22.23 40.78
N PHE A 226 -6.24 21.46 39.73
CA PHE A 226 -6.96 20.30 39.25
C PHE A 226 -6.72 19.08 40.14
N THR A 227 -7.76 18.36 40.43
CA THR A 227 -7.66 17.01 41.00
C THR A 227 -7.03 16.05 39.98
N TYR A 228 -6.45 14.94 40.45
CA TYR A 228 -5.93 13.90 39.57
C TYR A 228 -6.97 13.41 38.55
N ALA A 229 -8.21 13.21 38.99
CA ALA A 229 -9.29 12.76 38.09
C ALA A 229 -9.60 13.78 36.99
N GLU A 230 -9.56 15.08 37.30
CA GLU A 230 -9.74 16.16 36.31
C GLU A 230 -8.56 16.22 35.32
N MET A 231 -7.34 16.07 35.84
CA MET A 231 -6.14 15.99 34.98
C MET A 231 -6.24 14.85 33.99
N ILE A 232 -6.57 13.64 34.44
CA ILE A 232 -6.76 12.47 33.56
C ILE A 232 -7.91 12.69 32.58
N HIS A 233 -9.02 13.24 33.03
CA HIS A 233 -10.17 13.52 32.18
C HIS A 233 -9.82 14.51 31.06
N GLY A 234 -9.19 15.63 31.41
CA GLY A 234 -8.77 16.64 30.43
C GLY A 234 -7.71 16.10 29.45
N LEU A 235 -6.71 15.38 29.94
CA LEU A 235 -5.70 14.77 29.08
C LEU A 235 -6.30 13.74 28.10
N ARG A 236 -7.24 12.88 28.55
CA ARG A 236 -7.97 11.94 27.68
C ARG A 236 -8.78 12.67 26.62
N GLN A 237 -9.47 13.75 27.02
CA GLN A 237 -10.24 14.55 26.07
C GLN A 237 -9.33 15.19 25.03
N GLY A 238 -8.23 15.81 25.43
CA GLY A 238 -7.26 16.40 24.54
C GLY A 238 -6.63 15.37 23.56
N VAL A 239 -6.34 14.16 24.03
CA VAL A 239 -5.84 13.07 23.18
C VAL A 239 -6.91 12.62 22.17
N LYS A 240 -8.15 12.47 22.64
CA LYS A 240 -9.29 12.08 21.80
C LYS A 240 -9.58 13.11 20.71
N ASP A 241 -9.58 14.39 21.08
CA ASP A 241 -9.87 15.51 20.18
C ASP A 241 -8.67 15.92 19.30
N LEU A 242 -7.56 15.19 19.42
CA LEU A 242 -6.32 15.44 18.68
C LEU A 242 -5.73 16.84 18.96
N SER A 243 -6.01 17.40 20.11
CA SER A 243 -5.49 18.68 20.57
C SER A 243 -4.27 18.55 21.47
N LEU A 244 -3.97 17.32 21.96
CA LEU A 244 -2.85 17.06 22.84
C LEU A 244 -2.22 15.70 22.52
N PHE A 245 -0.88 15.64 22.54
CA PHE A 245 -0.10 14.47 22.21
C PHE A 245 0.93 14.16 23.30
N PRO A 246 0.65 13.18 24.18
CA PRO A 246 1.57 12.81 25.24
C PRO A 246 2.91 12.30 24.70
N VAL A 247 4.00 12.63 25.40
CA VAL A 247 5.34 12.10 25.09
C VAL A 247 5.85 11.29 26.25
N VAL A 248 6.27 10.06 25.97
CA VAL A 248 6.93 9.15 26.89
C VAL A 248 8.32 8.82 26.35
N CYS A 249 9.27 8.45 27.19
CA CYS A 249 10.60 8.05 26.75
C CYS A 249 11.09 6.80 27.46
N GLY A 250 12.11 6.16 26.89
CA GLY A 250 12.73 5.02 27.53
C GLY A 250 13.65 4.20 26.63
N SER A 251 14.05 3.05 27.16
CA SER A 251 14.80 2.02 26.47
C SER A 251 14.09 0.66 26.59
N ALA A 252 13.57 0.17 25.48
CA ALA A 252 12.88 -1.11 25.45
C ALA A 252 13.82 -2.28 25.79
N ILE A 253 15.09 -2.22 25.35
CA ILE A 253 16.09 -3.27 25.64
C ILE A 253 16.40 -3.34 27.16
N GLN A 254 16.45 -2.20 27.82
CA GLN A 254 16.66 -2.13 29.25
C GLN A 254 15.37 -2.31 30.05
N GLY A 255 14.20 -2.32 29.40
CA GLY A 255 12.89 -2.28 30.05
C GLY A 255 12.57 -0.96 30.73
N MET A 256 13.43 0.06 30.53
CA MET A 256 13.30 1.38 31.12
C MET A 256 12.16 2.14 30.44
N GLY A 257 11.21 2.64 31.24
CA GLY A 257 10.07 3.41 30.73
C GLY A 257 8.96 2.59 30.10
N THR A 258 9.14 1.30 29.78
CA THR A 258 8.12 0.48 29.12
C THR A 258 6.86 0.31 29.98
N ARG A 259 6.99 0.11 31.30
CA ARG A 259 5.83 0.05 32.21
C ARG A 259 5.09 1.39 32.31
N ILE A 260 5.82 2.50 32.35
CA ILE A 260 5.24 3.85 32.37
C ILE A 260 4.48 4.12 31.05
N LEU A 261 5.03 3.65 29.92
CA LEU A 261 4.30 3.70 28.65
C LEU A 261 2.99 2.91 28.70
N MET A 262 2.99 1.69 29.26
CA MET A 262 1.77 0.90 29.41
C MET A 262 0.76 1.57 30.37
N ASP A 263 1.23 2.17 31.47
CA ASP A 263 0.39 2.98 32.35
C ASP A 263 -0.26 4.13 31.56
N THR A 264 0.53 4.89 30.79
CA THR A 264 0.05 5.99 29.94
C THR A 264 -0.96 5.53 28.88
N ILE A 265 -0.72 4.37 28.24
CA ILE A 265 -1.64 3.78 27.27
C ILE A 265 -3.00 3.47 27.91
N VAL A 266 -3.00 2.83 29.07
CA VAL A 266 -4.22 2.46 29.80
C VAL A 266 -4.96 3.70 30.29
N GLU A 267 -4.23 4.71 30.78
CA GLU A 267 -4.82 5.91 31.35
C GLU A 267 -5.29 6.92 30.31
N LEU A 268 -4.55 7.16 29.25
CA LEU A 268 -4.79 8.29 28.34
C LEU A 268 -5.36 7.91 26.97
N LEU A 269 -5.07 6.72 26.45
CA LEU A 269 -5.57 6.33 25.12
C LEU A 269 -7.02 5.82 25.18
N PRO A 270 -7.81 6.02 24.11
CA PRO A 270 -9.22 5.66 24.09
C PRO A 270 -9.44 4.15 24.17
N LYS A 271 -10.55 3.75 24.77
CA LYS A 271 -11.13 2.42 24.63
C LYS A 271 -11.77 2.26 23.26
N PRO A 272 -12.01 1.04 22.77
CA PRO A 272 -12.66 0.83 21.47
C PRO A 272 -14.01 1.56 21.33
N GLN A 273 -14.79 1.69 22.41
CA GLN A 273 -16.07 2.37 22.41
C GLN A 273 -15.95 3.90 22.33
N ASP A 274 -14.82 4.44 22.76
CA ASP A 274 -14.52 5.88 22.77
C ASP A 274 -13.65 6.30 21.58
N ALA A 275 -13.25 5.33 20.75
CA ALA A 275 -12.43 5.55 19.57
C ALA A 275 -13.21 6.25 18.45
N ARG A 276 -12.51 6.64 17.39
CA ARG A 276 -13.13 7.23 16.22
C ARG A 276 -14.21 6.32 15.63
N ALA A 277 -15.29 6.92 15.14
CA ALA A 277 -16.29 6.20 14.35
C ALA A 277 -15.67 5.74 13.01
N LEU A 278 -16.11 4.59 12.54
CA LEU A 278 -15.79 4.08 11.20
C LEU A 278 -16.95 4.45 10.25
N MET A 279 -16.65 4.68 8.98
CA MET A 279 -17.72 4.83 7.99
C MET A 279 -18.20 3.46 7.54
N ALA A 280 -19.53 3.32 7.45
CA ALA A 280 -20.18 2.10 7.00
C ALA A 280 -21.32 2.42 6.04
N GLU A 281 -21.50 1.56 5.04
CA GLU A 281 -22.59 1.59 4.09
C GLU A 281 -23.63 0.53 4.48
N ASN A 282 -24.91 0.88 4.49
CA ASN A 282 -26.01 -0.05 4.72
C ASN A 282 -26.42 -0.76 3.41
N GLU A 283 -27.41 -1.67 3.48
CA GLU A 283 -27.92 -2.41 2.32
C GLU A 283 -28.56 -1.50 1.25
N ASP A 284 -29.00 -0.30 1.62
CA ASP A 284 -29.59 0.70 0.72
C ASP A 284 -28.54 1.59 0.04
N GLY A 285 -27.26 1.42 0.36
CA GLY A 285 -26.14 2.22 -0.16
C GLY A 285 -25.95 3.56 0.58
N GLU A 286 -26.58 3.74 1.73
CA GLU A 286 -26.41 4.95 2.54
C GLU A 286 -25.22 4.82 3.48
N SER A 287 -24.31 5.79 3.43
CA SER A 287 -23.14 5.87 4.32
C SER A 287 -23.48 6.57 5.63
N SER A 288 -23.06 5.98 6.74
CA SER A 288 -23.22 6.54 8.08
C SER A 288 -22.05 6.16 8.99
N GLU A 289 -21.92 6.89 10.10
CA GLU A 289 -20.94 6.54 11.12
C GLU A 289 -21.33 5.25 11.86
N PHE A 290 -20.38 4.33 11.95
CA PHE A 290 -20.50 3.10 12.74
C PHE A 290 -19.69 3.22 14.01
N VAL A 291 -20.37 3.23 15.14
CA VAL A 291 -19.75 3.30 16.47
C VAL A 291 -19.64 1.92 17.07
N VAL A 292 -18.49 1.62 17.65
CA VAL A 292 -18.22 0.37 18.37
C VAL A 292 -19.17 0.25 19.58
N ALA A 293 -20.00 -0.81 19.62
CA ALA A 293 -21.07 -0.93 20.60
C ALA A 293 -21.22 -2.36 21.15
N PRO A 294 -20.90 -2.61 22.43
CA PRO A 294 -20.97 -3.94 23.04
C PRO A 294 -22.35 -4.59 23.01
N GLY A 295 -23.42 -3.79 23.14
CA GLY A 295 -24.79 -4.29 23.21
C GLY A 295 -25.51 -4.43 21.87
N ALA A 296 -24.84 -4.15 20.74
CA ALA A 296 -25.43 -4.25 19.41
C ALA A 296 -25.27 -5.65 18.81
N LEU A 297 -25.91 -5.88 17.65
CA LEU A 297 -25.74 -7.13 16.89
C LEU A 297 -24.30 -7.32 16.44
N PRO A 298 -23.79 -8.56 16.44
CA PRO A 298 -22.41 -8.85 16.13
C PRO A 298 -21.99 -8.37 14.74
N THR A 299 -20.88 -7.65 14.71
CA THR A 299 -20.21 -7.19 13.49
C THR A 299 -18.69 -7.31 13.70
N ALA A 300 -18.00 -7.90 12.75
CA ALA A 300 -16.55 -8.04 12.78
C ALA A 300 -15.94 -7.58 11.45
N PHE A 301 -14.85 -6.83 11.52
CA PHE A 301 -14.10 -6.35 10.36
C PHE A 301 -12.83 -7.15 10.17
N VAL A 302 -12.62 -7.67 8.98
CA VAL A 302 -11.43 -8.44 8.60
C VAL A 302 -10.35 -7.50 8.12
N PHE A 303 -9.34 -7.25 8.95
CA PHE A 303 -8.30 -6.28 8.60
C PHE A 303 -7.05 -6.93 7.98
N LYS A 304 -6.87 -8.26 8.13
CA LYS A 304 -5.75 -9.01 7.55
C LYS A 304 -6.09 -10.47 7.31
N THR A 305 -5.46 -11.05 6.30
CA THR A 305 -5.50 -12.49 6.02
C THR A 305 -4.09 -13.05 6.03
N ILE A 306 -3.89 -14.19 6.66
CA ILE A 306 -2.62 -14.93 6.67
C ILE A 306 -2.91 -16.39 6.31
N SER A 307 -2.04 -16.99 5.49
CA SER A 307 -2.11 -18.39 5.14
C SER A 307 -0.81 -19.10 5.54
N ASP A 308 -0.93 -20.20 6.25
CA ASP A 308 0.19 -21.06 6.60
C ASP A 308 -0.06 -22.52 6.16
N GLN A 309 0.78 -23.43 6.60
CA GLN A 309 0.64 -24.87 6.29
C GLN A 309 -0.62 -25.52 6.89
N TYR A 310 -1.27 -24.88 7.88
CA TYR A 310 -2.47 -25.38 8.56
C TYR A 310 -3.76 -24.78 7.98
N GLY A 311 -3.66 -23.73 7.16
CA GLY A 311 -4.78 -23.12 6.50
C GLY A 311 -4.76 -21.59 6.55
N LYS A 312 -5.93 -21.02 6.26
CA LYS A 312 -6.17 -19.58 6.22
C LYS A 312 -6.72 -19.08 7.56
N TYR A 313 -6.17 -17.98 8.03
CA TYR A 313 -6.63 -17.21 9.20
C TYR A 313 -7.05 -15.81 8.76
N SER A 314 -8.28 -15.42 9.12
CA SER A 314 -8.79 -14.06 8.92
C SER A 314 -8.69 -13.32 10.25
N TYR A 315 -7.83 -12.31 10.32
CA TYR A 315 -7.68 -11.47 11.50
C TYR A 315 -8.80 -10.45 11.54
N VAL A 316 -9.50 -10.41 12.66
CA VAL A 316 -10.70 -9.59 12.82
C VAL A 316 -10.62 -8.69 14.05
N LYS A 317 -11.24 -7.51 13.93
CA LYS A 317 -11.65 -6.69 15.06
C LYS A 317 -13.16 -6.82 15.22
N VAL A 318 -13.62 -7.19 16.40
CA VAL A 318 -15.06 -7.24 16.71
C VAL A 318 -15.53 -5.81 16.98
N LEU A 319 -16.38 -5.28 16.10
CA LEU A 319 -16.86 -3.90 16.19
C LEU A 319 -18.12 -3.76 17.04
N SER A 320 -18.95 -4.79 17.10
CA SER A 320 -20.14 -4.80 17.95
C SER A 320 -20.49 -6.21 18.41
N GLY A 321 -21.18 -6.32 19.53
CA GLY A 321 -21.60 -7.58 20.11
C GLY A 321 -20.44 -8.49 20.50
N SER A 322 -20.61 -9.79 20.27
CA SER A 322 -19.56 -10.81 20.40
C SER A 322 -19.74 -11.89 19.35
N ILE A 323 -18.65 -12.54 18.97
CA ILE A 323 -18.65 -13.64 18.01
C ILE A 323 -18.19 -14.94 18.66
N LYS A 324 -18.76 -16.07 18.19
CA LYS A 324 -18.48 -17.43 18.68
C LYS A 324 -18.27 -18.39 17.50
N PRO A 325 -17.57 -19.50 17.69
CA PRO A 325 -17.49 -20.53 16.68
C PRO A 325 -18.87 -21.01 16.24
N ASP A 326 -19.00 -21.46 15.00
CA ASP A 326 -20.24 -21.96 14.37
C ASP A 326 -21.37 -20.93 14.23
N MET A 327 -21.15 -19.69 14.63
CA MET A 327 -22.12 -18.59 14.45
C MET A 327 -22.30 -18.27 12.97
N PRO A 328 -23.55 -18.19 12.46
CA PRO A 328 -23.81 -17.78 11.08
C PRO A 328 -23.60 -16.26 10.95
N MET A 329 -22.73 -15.86 10.02
CA MET A 329 -22.46 -14.45 9.70
C MET A 329 -22.57 -14.25 8.20
N VAL A 330 -23.10 -13.10 7.79
CA VAL A 330 -23.15 -12.67 6.38
C VAL A 330 -21.90 -11.90 6.05
N ASN A 331 -21.24 -12.26 4.97
CA ASN A 331 -20.19 -11.44 4.38
C ASN A 331 -20.84 -10.31 3.56
N ALA A 332 -20.71 -9.08 4.01
CA ALA A 332 -21.36 -7.92 3.38
C ALA A 332 -20.95 -7.69 1.90
N ARG A 333 -19.74 -8.15 1.49
CA ARG A 333 -19.30 -8.04 0.10
C ARG A 333 -19.98 -9.04 -0.83
N THR A 334 -20.17 -10.28 -0.38
CA THR A 334 -20.72 -11.37 -1.23
C THR A 334 -22.20 -11.63 -1.02
N GLY A 335 -22.76 -11.19 0.10
CA GLY A 335 -24.13 -11.51 0.55
C GLY A 335 -24.29 -12.96 1.02
N GLU A 336 -23.22 -13.76 1.03
CA GLU A 336 -23.26 -15.15 1.45
C GLU A 336 -23.17 -15.28 2.97
N THR A 337 -23.95 -16.22 3.53
CA THR A 337 -23.88 -16.57 4.94
C THR A 337 -22.92 -17.74 5.13
N GLU A 338 -21.94 -17.56 5.99
CA GLU A 338 -20.99 -18.59 6.38
C GLU A 338 -21.02 -18.81 7.91
N LYS A 339 -20.73 -20.02 8.35
CA LYS A 339 -20.50 -20.31 9.76
C LYS A 339 -19.06 -19.96 10.11
N LEU A 340 -18.87 -19.22 11.22
CA LEU A 340 -17.54 -18.90 11.70
C LEU A 340 -16.76 -20.17 12.06
N GLY A 341 -15.51 -20.22 11.66
CA GLY A 341 -14.57 -21.25 12.10
C GLY A 341 -14.18 -21.08 13.57
N ARG A 342 -13.15 -21.81 14.00
CA ARG A 342 -12.60 -21.66 15.36
C ARG A 342 -11.97 -20.28 15.53
N LEU A 343 -12.08 -19.77 16.76
CA LEU A 343 -11.56 -18.46 17.12
C LEU A 343 -10.25 -18.59 17.88
N TYR A 344 -9.34 -17.67 17.60
CA TYR A 344 -8.01 -17.66 18.22
C TYR A 344 -7.59 -16.24 18.61
N ILE A 345 -6.75 -16.16 19.64
CA ILE A 345 -5.93 -14.98 19.93
C ILE A 345 -4.54 -15.24 19.32
N PRO A 346 -4.16 -14.46 18.28
CA PRO A 346 -2.83 -14.57 17.70
C PRO A 346 -1.78 -13.89 18.60
N LYS A 347 -0.61 -14.53 18.74
CA LYS A 347 0.59 -13.96 19.35
C LYS A 347 1.80 -14.33 18.48
N GLY A 348 2.12 -13.46 17.53
CA GLY A 348 3.06 -13.78 16.46
C GLY A 348 2.64 -15.08 15.74
N LYS A 349 3.52 -16.08 15.71
CA LYS A 349 3.27 -17.38 15.08
C LYS A 349 2.34 -18.30 15.89
N LYS A 350 2.07 -17.98 17.15
CA LYS A 350 1.26 -18.83 18.05
C LYS A 350 -0.20 -18.39 18.06
N TYR A 351 -1.10 -19.36 18.09
CA TYR A 351 -2.54 -19.16 18.16
C TYR A 351 -3.11 -19.86 19.38
N THR A 352 -3.81 -19.12 20.23
CA THR A 352 -4.51 -19.67 21.41
C THR A 352 -6.00 -19.72 21.13
N GLU A 353 -6.61 -20.93 21.10
CA GLU A 353 -8.04 -21.09 20.84
C GLU A 353 -8.87 -20.47 21.97
N VAL A 354 -9.92 -19.73 21.58
CA VAL A 354 -10.87 -19.11 22.50
C VAL A 354 -12.30 -19.44 22.10
N LYS A 355 -13.21 -19.37 23.07
CA LYS A 355 -14.63 -19.67 22.85
C LYS A 355 -15.43 -18.48 22.36
N GLU A 356 -14.92 -17.28 22.53
CA GLU A 356 -15.61 -16.04 22.23
C GLU A 356 -14.60 -14.90 22.04
N LEU A 357 -14.90 -14.00 21.12
CA LEU A 357 -14.25 -12.69 20.99
C LEU A 357 -15.31 -11.61 21.24
N THR A 358 -15.04 -10.69 22.17
CA THR A 358 -15.95 -9.65 22.59
C THR A 358 -15.73 -8.35 21.83
N CYS A 359 -16.71 -7.45 21.90
CA CYS A 359 -16.64 -6.14 21.28
C CYS A 359 -15.34 -5.39 21.62
N GLY A 360 -14.69 -4.87 20.60
CA GLY A 360 -13.41 -4.16 20.67
C GLY A 360 -12.18 -5.07 20.61
N ASP A 361 -12.34 -6.38 20.77
CA ASP A 361 -11.20 -7.29 20.78
C ASP A 361 -10.71 -7.65 19.37
N ILE A 362 -9.43 -8.00 19.29
CA ILE A 362 -8.75 -8.50 18.09
C ILE A 362 -8.49 -10.00 18.25
N GLY A 363 -8.84 -10.76 17.22
CA GLY A 363 -8.61 -12.18 17.16
C GLY A 363 -8.47 -12.67 15.72
N ALA A 364 -8.46 -13.99 15.54
CA ALA A 364 -8.39 -14.61 14.22
C ALA A 364 -9.45 -15.72 14.10
N ILE A 365 -10.02 -15.86 12.92
CA ILE A 365 -10.98 -16.91 12.56
C ILE A 365 -10.31 -17.84 11.57
N ALA A 366 -10.25 -19.13 11.87
CA ALA A 366 -9.65 -20.13 10.99
C ALA A 366 -10.63 -20.62 9.91
N LYS A 367 -10.09 -21.01 8.75
CA LYS A 367 -10.81 -21.74 7.68
C LYS A 367 -11.99 -20.97 7.07
N MET A 368 -11.81 -19.67 6.86
CA MET A 368 -12.77 -18.82 6.15
C MET A 368 -12.26 -18.58 4.72
N ASP A 369 -12.44 -19.56 3.84
CA ASP A 369 -11.79 -19.55 2.50
C ASP A 369 -12.29 -18.44 1.58
N LYS A 370 -13.57 -18.03 1.70
CA LYS A 370 -14.19 -16.98 0.88
C LYS A 370 -14.00 -15.58 1.43
N VAL A 371 -13.59 -15.46 2.69
CA VAL A 371 -13.37 -14.19 3.37
C VAL A 371 -12.03 -13.59 2.96
N LYS A 372 -12.00 -12.29 2.69
CA LYS A 372 -10.81 -11.53 2.29
C LYS A 372 -10.55 -10.36 3.22
N THR A 373 -9.34 -9.85 3.19
CA THR A 373 -8.98 -8.58 3.84
C THR A 373 -9.89 -7.45 3.36
N GLY A 374 -10.45 -6.68 4.30
CA GLY A 374 -11.43 -5.62 4.04
C GLY A 374 -12.90 -6.07 4.11
N ASP A 375 -13.19 -7.36 4.28
CA ASP A 375 -14.57 -7.86 4.42
C ASP A 375 -15.15 -7.51 5.78
N THR A 376 -16.46 -7.26 5.80
CA THR A 376 -17.25 -7.11 7.02
C THR A 376 -18.17 -8.31 7.18
N LEU A 377 -18.09 -8.95 8.34
CA LEU A 377 -18.93 -10.07 8.72
C LEU A 377 -20.02 -9.57 9.68
N CYS A 378 -21.27 -9.78 9.34
CA CYS A 378 -22.43 -9.24 10.06
C CYS A 378 -23.40 -10.33 10.49
N GLU A 379 -24.08 -10.10 11.58
CA GLU A 379 -25.28 -10.87 11.92
C GLU A 379 -26.36 -10.65 10.84
N PRO A 380 -27.05 -11.72 10.36
CA PRO A 380 -27.95 -11.64 9.18
C PRO A 380 -29.06 -10.59 9.24
N ARG A 381 -29.48 -10.17 10.43
CA ARG A 381 -30.54 -9.15 10.61
C ARG A 381 -30.06 -7.71 10.41
N LYS A 382 -28.77 -7.47 10.36
CA LYS A 382 -28.19 -6.13 10.19
C LYS A 382 -26.88 -6.23 9.42
N VAL A 383 -26.96 -6.11 8.12
CA VAL A 383 -25.78 -6.14 7.25
C VAL A 383 -25.30 -4.72 7.01
N VAL A 384 -24.05 -4.48 7.32
CA VAL A 384 -23.35 -3.21 7.04
C VAL A 384 -21.97 -3.53 6.45
N LYS A 385 -21.48 -2.67 5.58
CA LYS A 385 -20.17 -2.79 4.95
C LYS A 385 -19.30 -1.64 5.45
N ILE A 386 -18.30 -1.96 6.24
CA ILE A 386 -17.29 -0.99 6.67
C ILE A 386 -16.48 -0.54 5.45
N GLU A 387 -16.13 0.74 5.42
CA GLU A 387 -15.31 1.33 4.37
C GLU A 387 -14.02 0.52 4.17
N PRO A 388 -13.65 0.22 2.92
CA PRO A 388 -12.47 -0.62 2.64
C PRO A 388 -11.18 0.04 3.09
N ILE A 389 -10.16 -0.77 3.38
CA ILE A 389 -8.83 -0.29 3.72
C ILE A 389 -8.26 0.49 2.52
N PRO A 390 -7.85 1.75 2.71
CA PRO A 390 -7.32 2.58 1.63
C PRO A 390 -5.86 2.21 1.34
N PHE A 391 -5.63 1.22 0.49
CA PHE A 391 -4.29 0.91 0.01
C PHE A 391 -3.82 1.96 -1.01
N ASP A 392 -2.55 2.34 -0.92
CA ASP A 392 -1.93 3.20 -1.91
C ASP A 392 -1.83 2.47 -3.27
N GLU A 393 -1.94 3.21 -4.37
CA GLU A 393 -1.76 2.64 -5.70
C GLU A 393 -0.31 2.15 -5.90
N PRO A 394 -0.13 0.93 -6.42
CA PRO A 394 1.20 0.42 -6.70
C PRO A 394 1.92 1.30 -7.73
N CYS A 395 3.17 1.64 -7.47
CA CYS A 395 3.94 2.57 -8.29
C CYS A 395 5.19 1.98 -8.95
N TYR A 396 5.57 0.75 -8.60
CA TYR A 396 6.71 0.04 -9.16
C TYR A 396 6.29 -1.28 -9.78
N SER A 397 6.57 -1.47 -11.07
CA SER A 397 6.12 -2.64 -11.84
C SER A 397 7.28 -3.41 -12.43
N VAL A 398 7.18 -4.74 -12.40
CA VAL A 398 8.10 -5.68 -13.05
C VAL A 398 7.33 -6.74 -13.81
N ALA A 399 7.89 -7.21 -14.92
CA ALA A 399 7.44 -8.42 -15.56
C ALA A 399 8.04 -9.64 -14.86
N ILE A 400 7.22 -10.67 -14.65
CA ILE A 400 7.63 -11.88 -13.93
C ILE A 400 7.34 -13.11 -14.78
N ALA A 401 8.30 -14.03 -14.87
CA ALA A 401 8.15 -15.30 -15.56
C ALA A 401 8.81 -16.42 -14.75
N PRO A 402 8.30 -17.66 -14.82
CA PRO A 402 8.96 -18.78 -14.17
C PRO A 402 10.28 -19.09 -14.88
N LYS A 403 11.32 -19.40 -14.13
CA LYS A 403 12.62 -19.80 -14.65
C LYS A 403 12.54 -21.13 -15.40
N THR A 404 11.64 -22.00 -15.00
CA THR A 404 11.40 -23.31 -15.62
C THR A 404 10.08 -23.27 -16.36
N ARG A 405 10.10 -23.57 -17.67
CA ARG A 405 8.89 -23.68 -18.51
C ARG A 405 7.89 -24.69 -17.93
N GLY A 406 6.59 -24.37 -18.01
CA GLY A 406 5.51 -25.21 -17.50
C GLY A 406 5.16 -24.96 -16.03
N GLN A 407 5.75 -23.95 -15.39
CA GLN A 407 5.40 -23.54 -14.02
C GLN A 407 4.56 -22.26 -13.96
N GLU A 408 4.03 -21.80 -15.09
CA GLU A 408 3.24 -20.57 -15.22
C GLU A 408 2.00 -20.60 -14.34
N ASP A 409 1.24 -21.69 -14.34
CA ASP A 409 0.03 -21.85 -13.52
C ASP A 409 0.37 -21.89 -12.02
N LYS A 410 1.45 -22.58 -11.68
CA LYS A 410 1.91 -22.66 -10.29
C LYS A 410 2.36 -21.30 -9.76
N MET A 411 3.06 -20.53 -10.59
CA MET A 411 3.44 -19.15 -10.29
C MET A 411 2.22 -18.27 -10.09
N ALA A 412 1.26 -18.33 -11.00
CA ALA A 412 0.02 -17.56 -10.92
C ALA A 412 -0.78 -17.89 -9.65
N GLN A 413 -0.91 -19.17 -9.30
CA GLN A 413 -1.56 -19.61 -8.06
C GLN A 413 -0.82 -19.09 -6.83
N GLY A 414 0.52 -19.14 -6.82
CA GLY A 414 1.33 -18.62 -5.73
C GLY A 414 1.15 -17.10 -5.55
N LEU A 415 1.20 -16.35 -6.65
CA LEU A 415 0.97 -14.90 -6.65
C LEU A 415 -0.43 -14.55 -6.15
N ASN A 416 -1.47 -15.26 -6.57
CA ASN A 416 -2.84 -15.04 -6.12
C ASN A 416 -2.98 -15.27 -4.61
N ARG A 417 -2.38 -16.32 -4.06
CA ARG A 417 -2.38 -16.58 -2.62
C ARG A 417 -1.62 -15.51 -1.84
N LEU A 418 -0.47 -15.06 -2.34
CA LEU A 418 0.27 -13.95 -1.72
C LEU A 418 -0.50 -12.64 -1.79
N ASN A 419 -1.27 -12.40 -2.86
CA ASN A 419 -2.12 -11.21 -3.00
C ASN A 419 -3.35 -11.23 -2.07
N GLU A 420 -3.82 -12.41 -1.67
CA GLU A 420 -4.84 -12.51 -0.61
C GLU A 420 -4.28 -12.11 0.77
N GLU A 421 -2.98 -12.33 1.02
CA GLU A 421 -2.30 -11.92 2.25
C GLU A 421 -1.91 -10.44 2.25
N ASP A 422 -1.48 -9.93 1.10
CA ASP A 422 -1.07 -8.54 0.88
C ASP A 422 -1.79 -7.96 -0.34
N PRO A 423 -2.95 -7.32 -0.15
CA PRO A 423 -3.69 -6.70 -1.25
C PRO A 423 -3.05 -5.43 -1.82
N SER A 424 -1.95 -4.94 -1.23
CA SER A 424 -1.28 -3.71 -1.66
C SER A 424 -0.49 -3.84 -2.96
N PHE A 425 -0.23 -5.06 -3.43
CA PHE A 425 0.35 -5.28 -4.76
C PHE A 425 -0.70 -5.80 -5.74
N ARG A 426 -0.46 -5.62 -7.02
CA ARG A 426 -1.37 -6.02 -8.11
C ARG A 426 -0.67 -6.98 -9.07
N VAL A 427 -1.41 -7.97 -9.56
CA VAL A 427 -0.94 -8.91 -10.59
C VAL A 427 -1.83 -8.80 -11.80
N VAL A 428 -1.25 -8.54 -12.96
CA VAL A 428 -1.96 -8.41 -14.24
C VAL A 428 -1.30 -9.29 -15.28
N ASN A 429 -2.09 -10.15 -15.91
CA ASN A 429 -1.67 -10.84 -17.14
C ASN A 429 -1.98 -9.92 -18.32
N ASN A 430 -0.95 -9.26 -18.85
CA ASN A 430 -1.10 -8.35 -19.98
C ASN A 430 -1.15 -9.18 -21.28
N ALA A 431 -2.35 -9.34 -21.83
CA ALA A 431 -2.58 -10.11 -23.06
C ALA A 431 -1.90 -9.49 -24.29
N GLU A 432 -1.62 -8.20 -24.27
CA GLU A 432 -1.02 -7.48 -25.39
C GLU A 432 0.51 -7.67 -25.44
N THR A 433 1.17 -7.55 -24.29
CA THR A 433 2.62 -7.74 -24.18
C THR A 433 3.01 -9.20 -23.89
N HIS A 434 2.02 -10.07 -23.67
CA HIS A 434 2.21 -11.46 -23.25
C HIS A 434 3.09 -11.60 -22.02
N GLN A 435 2.99 -10.65 -21.10
CA GLN A 435 3.72 -10.67 -19.85
C GLN A 435 2.77 -10.69 -18.66
N MET A 436 3.15 -11.45 -17.63
CA MET A 436 2.60 -11.26 -16.30
C MET A 436 3.36 -10.14 -15.62
N VAL A 437 2.66 -9.10 -15.17
CA VAL A 437 3.23 -7.91 -14.52
C VAL A 437 2.78 -7.88 -13.07
N VAL A 438 3.74 -7.72 -12.18
CA VAL A 438 3.51 -7.50 -10.75
C VAL A 438 3.85 -6.05 -10.43
N SER A 439 2.91 -5.33 -9.83
CA SER A 439 3.06 -3.94 -9.43
C SER A 439 2.94 -3.82 -7.91
N GLY A 440 3.91 -3.22 -7.27
CA GLY A 440 3.97 -3.02 -5.83
C GLY A 440 4.41 -1.62 -5.44
N ALA A 441 4.60 -1.41 -4.15
CA ALA A 441 5.06 -0.13 -3.60
C ALA A 441 6.55 0.15 -3.89
N GLY A 442 7.37 -0.89 -4.08
CA GLY A 442 8.79 -0.74 -4.36
C GLY A 442 9.51 -2.07 -4.62
N ASP A 443 10.79 -1.99 -4.86
CA ASP A 443 11.64 -3.11 -5.22
C ASP A 443 11.82 -4.13 -4.08
N ILE A 444 11.85 -3.67 -2.82
CA ILE A 444 11.99 -4.56 -1.65
C ILE A 444 10.73 -5.43 -1.50
N GLN A 445 9.53 -4.89 -1.71
CA GLN A 445 8.29 -5.67 -1.67
C GLN A 445 8.32 -6.77 -2.75
N ILE A 446 8.71 -6.42 -3.98
CA ILE A 446 8.80 -7.38 -5.08
C ILE A 446 9.83 -8.48 -4.78
N ASP A 447 10.98 -8.12 -4.23
CA ASP A 447 12.01 -9.11 -3.85
C ASP A 447 11.52 -10.07 -2.76
N VAL A 448 10.76 -9.58 -1.78
CA VAL A 448 10.09 -10.42 -0.77
C VAL A 448 9.08 -11.37 -1.42
N LEU A 449 8.26 -10.90 -2.37
CA LEU A 449 7.31 -11.74 -3.10
C LEU A 449 8.03 -12.87 -3.87
N VAL A 450 9.12 -12.56 -4.55
CA VAL A 450 9.95 -13.54 -5.28
C VAL A 450 10.49 -14.61 -4.32
N ASN A 451 11.02 -14.20 -3.17
CA ASN A 451 11.53 -15.14 -2.17
C ASN A 451 10.42 -16.01 -1.55
N LYS A 452 9.24 -15.44 -1.31
CA LYS A 452 8.06 -16.21 -0.84
C LYS A 452 7.56 -17.19 -1.89
N LEU A 453 7.55 -16.83 -3.18
CA LEU A 453 7.24 -17.76 -4.27
C LEU A 453 8.18 -18.96 -4.27
N LYS A 454 9.49 -18.72 -4.11
CA LYS A 454 10.49 -19.78 -4.05
C LYS A 454 10.32 -20.65 -2.79
N SER A 455 10.23 -20.03 -1.63
CA SER A 455 10.24 -20.76 -0.33
C SER A 455 8.93 -21.49 -0.04
N ARG A 456 7.76 -20.89 -0.35
CA ARG A 456 6.45 -21.47 -0.03
C ARG A 456 5.87 -22.31 -1.17
N PHE A 457 6.13 -21.94 -2.42
CA PHE A 457 5.54 -22.57 -3.60
C PHE A 457 6.56 -23.31 -4.47
N GLY A 458 7.84 -23.20 -4.18
CA GLY A 458 8.90 -23.90 -4.93
C GLY A 458 8.99 -23.43 -6.39
N VAL A 459 8.70 -22.15 -6.66
CA VAL A 459 8.77 -21.55 -7.99
C VAL A 459 9.88 -20.51 -8.01
N GLU A 460 10.92 -20.75 -8.80
CA GLU A 460 11.93 -19.74 -9.11
C GLU A 460 11.46 -18.90 -10.31
N VAL A 461 11.64 -17.60 -10.23
CA VAL A 461 11.21 -16.65 -11.25
C VAL A 461 12.34 -15.79 -11.74
N VAL A 462 12.17 -15.21 -12.94
CA VAL A 462 13.01 -14.20 -13.53
C VAL A 462 12.20 -12.90 -13.61
N LEU A 463 12.81 -11.79 -13.25
CA LEU A 463 12.23 -10.46 -13.34
C LEU A 463 12.81 -9.75 -14.56
N ASP A 464 11.97 -8.99 -15.25
CA ASP A 464 12.34 -8.13 -16.37
C ASP A 464 11.58 -6.82 -16.33
N THR A 465 12.00 -5.86 -17.13
CA THR A 465 11.24 -4.61 -17.29
C THR A 465 9.96 -4.87 -18.08
N PRO A 466 8.80 -4.34 -17.65
CA PRO A 466 7.57 -4.46 -18.41
C PRO A 466 7.73 -3.87 -19.82
N ARG A 467 7.19 -4.55 -20.82
CA ARG A 467 7.17 -4.04 -22.19
C ARG A 467 6.18 -2.89 -22.30
N VAL A 468 6.59 -1.82 -22.95
CA VAL A 468 5.71 -0.69 -23.25
C VAL A 468 4.77 -1.08 -24.39
N PRO A 469 3.45 -0.90 -24.26
CA PRO A 469 2.50 -1.26 -25.31
C PRO A 469 2.43 -0.17 -26.37
N TYR A 470 3.43 -0.11 -27.24
CA TYR A 470 3.45 0.82 -28.37
C TYR A 470 2.33 0.50 -29.39
N ARG A 471 2.04 1.49 -30.25
CA ARG A 471 1.17 1.39 -31.42
C ARG A 471 1.91 1.87 -32.65
N GLU A 472 1.40 1.51 -33.81
CA GLU A 472 1.87 2.04 -35.10
C GLU A 472 0.73 2.74 -35.82
N LYS A 473 1.00 3.80 -36.57
CA LYS A 473 0.05 4.40 -37.49
C LYS A 473 0.72 4.84 -38.78
N ILE A 474 -0.06 4.94 -39.84
CA ILE A 474 0.40 5.45 -41.12
C ILE A 474 0.11 6.95 -41.27
N ARG A 475 0.92 7.65 -42.07
CA ARG A 475 0.77 9.09 -42.33
C ARG A 475 0.40 9.42 -43.76
N LYS A 476 0.50 8.44 -44.66
CA LYS A 476 0.20 8.62 -46.10
C LYS A 476 -0.82 7.59 -46.57
N THR A 477 -1.67 8.04 -47.48
CA THR A 477 -2.56 7.14 -48.20
C THR A 477 -1.77 6.35 -49.23
N VAL A 478 -1.93 5.03 -49.25
CA VAL A 478 -1.28 4.12 -50.17
C VAL A 478 -2.31 3.10 -50.68
N SER A 479 -2.30 2.85 -51.97
CA SER A 479 -3.13 1.82 -52.62
C SER A 479 -2.25 0.67 -53.09
N LYS A 480 -2.60 -0.56 -52.75
CA LYS A 480 -1.85 -1.76 -53.16
C LYS A 480 -2.78 -2.89 -53.55
N GLN A 481 -2.30 -3.68 -54.50
CA GLN A 481 -2.90 -4.94 -54.84
C GLN A 481 -2.37 -6.08 -53.94
N GLY A 482 -3.26 -6.91 -53.44
CA GLY A 482 -2.94 -8.19 -52.84
C GLY A 482 -3.51 -9.31 -53.70
N ARG A 483 -2.67 -10.18 -54.21
CA ARG A 483 -3.08 -11.29 -55.06
C ARG A 483 -2.54 -12.60 -54.53
N HIS A 484 -3.47 -13.49 -54.19
CA HIS A 484 -3.18 -14.87 -53.82
C HIS A 484 -3.63 -15.81 -54.93
N LYS A 485 -2.67 -16.46 -55.57
CA LYS A 485 -2.95 -17.49 -56.57
C LYS A 485 -2.06 -18.70 -56.30
N LYS A 486 -2.68 -19.85 -56.02
CA LYS A 486 -1.99 -21.11 -55.78
C LYS A 486 -2.68 -22.24 -56.53
N GLN A 487 -1.94 -22.98 -57.33
CA GLN A 487 -2.38 -24.18 -57.98
C GLN A 487 -1.50 -25.35 -57.53
N THR A 488 -2.08 -26.29 -56.81
CA THR A 488 -1.41 -27.54 -56.39
C THR A 488 -2.43 -28.65 -56.59
N GLY A 489 -2.28 -29.46 -57.62
CA GLY A 489 -2.93 -30.75 -57.92
C GLY A 489 -4.32 -30.99 -57.34
N GLY A 490 -5.32 -30.17 -57.66
CA GLY A 490 -6.69 -30.18 -57.14
C GLY A 490 -7.39 -28.85 -57.38
N SER A 491 -8.38 -28.46 -56.58
CA SER A 491 -9.00 -27.13 -56.66
C SER A 491 -7.95 -26.03 -56.32
N GLY A 492 -7.82 -25.02 -57.20
CA GLY A 492 -6.93 -23.89 -57.03
C GLY A 492 -7.41 -22.95 -55.88
N GLN A 493 -6.56 -21.98 -55.52
CA GLN A 493 -6.93 -20.89 -54.64
C GLN A 493 -6.71 -19.58 -55.37
N PHE A 494 -7.72 -18.71 -55.39
CA PHE A 494 -7.64 -17.41 -56.04
C PHE A 494 -8.36 -16.33 -55.24
N GLY A 495 -7.63 -15.27 -54.91
CA GLY A 495 -8.15 -14.04 -54.33
C GLY A 495 -7.32 -12.86 -54.81
N ASP A 496 -7.97 -11.78 -55.21
CA ASP A 496 -7.33 -10.59 -55.76
C ASP A 496 -8.13 -9.37 -55.34
N VAL A 497 -7.44 -8.47 -54.62
CA VAL A 497 -8.04 -7.24 -54.04
C VAL A 497 -7.12 -6.04 -54.26
N TRP A 498 -7.73 -4.91 -54.53
CA TRP A 498 -7.09 -3.60 -54.47
C TRP A 498 -7.65 -2.84 -53.31
N ILE A 499 -6.76 -2.44 -52.37
CA ILE A 499 -7.12 -1.77 -51.14
C ILE A 499 -6.37 -0.45 -51.02
N ARG A 500 -7.12 0.60 -50.71
CA ARG A 500 -6.59 1.90 -50.35
C ARG A 500 -6.56 2.03 -48.81
N PHE A 501 -5.39 2.26 -48.28
CA PHE A 501 -5.16 2.45 -46.86
C PHE A 501 -4.98 3.94 -46.61
N GLU A 502 -5.79 4.49 -45.71
CA GLU A 502 -5.85 5.91 -45.41
C GLU A 502 -5.62 6.12 -43.87
N PRO A 503 -4.89 7.17 -43.46
CA PRO A 503 -4.92 7.60 -42.06
C PRO A 503 -6.36 7.94 -41.63
N ASN A 504 -6.76 7.56 -40.42
CA ASN A 504 -8.08 7.83 -39.86
C ASN A 504 -7.96 8.26 -38.39
N GLU A 505 -8.10 9.56 -38.12
CA GLU A 505 -8.01 10.07 -36.75
C GLU A 505 -9.35 10.00 -35.99
N GLU A 506 -10.44 9.56 -36.62
CA GLU A 506 -11.77 9.50 -36.01
C GLU A 506 -11.99 8.21 -35.17
N SER A 507 -11.18 7.19 -35.39
CA SER A 507 -11.28 5.91 -34.70
C SER A 507 -9.91 5.29 -34.49
N GLU A 508 -9.64 4.77 -33.29
CA GLU A 508 -8.45 3.95 -33.03
C GLU A 508 -8.54 2.60 -33.73
N GLU A 509 -9.73 2.00 -33.81
CA GLU A 509 -9.94 0.75 -34.51
C GLU A 509 -9.90 0.95 -36.02
N MET A 510 -9.48 -0.10 -36.74
CA MET A 510 -9.51 -0.09 -38.17
C MET A 510 -10.96 0.02 -38.69
N VAL A 511 -11.22 0.99 -39.54
CA VAL A 511 -12.47 1.18 -40.25
C VAL A 511 -12.38 0.53 -41.63
N PHE A 512 -13.27 -0.41 -41.91
CA PHE A 512 -13.41 -1.05 -43.23
C PHE A 512 -14.51 -0.37 -44.04
N ALA A 513 -14.21 -0.03 -45.29
CA ALA A 513 -15.15 0.51 -46.23
C ALA A 513 -15.02 -0.23 -47.60
N GLU A 514 -16.07 -0.17 -48.39
CA GLU A 514 -16.08 -0.74 -49.74
C GLU A 514 -16.55 0.31 -50.77
N GLU A 515 -15.86 0.35 -51.88
CA GLU A 515 -16.17 1.20 -53.06
C GLU A 515 -16.10 0.37 -54.35
N VAL A 516 -16.37 -0.95 -54.25
CA VAL A 516 -16.27 -1.87 -55.39
C VAL A 516 -17.33 -1.58 -56.46
N PHE A 517 -16.88 -1.36 -57.67
CA PHE A 517 -17.75 -1.11 -58.83
C PHE A 517 -17.87 -2.35 -59.71
N GLY A 518 -19.06 -2.57 -60.28
CA GLY A 518 -19.28 -3.62 -61.26
C GLY A 518 -19.20 -5.05 -60.73
N GLY A 519 -19.08 -5.26 -59.40
CA GLY A 519 -19.02 -6.60 -58.81
C GLY A 519 -17.70 -7.34 -59.06
N SER A 520 -16.62 -6.60 -59.26
CA SER A 520 -15.25 -7.17 -59.43
C SER A 520 -14.83 -8.08 -58.28
N VAL A 521 -15.28 -7.78 -57.09
CA VAL A 521 -15.22 -8.66 -55.92
C VAL A 521 -16.65 -8.93 -55.43
N PRO A 522 -17.07 -10.19 -55.36
CA PRO A 522 -18.41 -10.56 -54.87
C PRO A 522 -18.60 -10.15 -53.40
N LYS A 523 -19.77 -9.61 -53.04
CA LYS A 523 -20.08 -9.09 -51.71
C LYS A 523 -19.92 -10.10 -50.56
N ASN A 524 -20.13 -11.38 -50.86
CA ASN A 524 -19.95 -12.47 -49.89
C ASN A 524 -18.50 -12.63 -49.41
N PHE A 525 -17.51 -12.08 -50.12
CA PHE A 525 -16.10 -12.11 -49.71
C PHE A 525 -15.64 -10.85 -48.93
N PHE A 526 -16.46 -9.79 -48.85
CA PHE A 526 -16.13 -8.59 -48.09
C PHE A 526 -15.83 -8.87 -46.62
N PRO A 527 -16.61 -9.70 -45.91
CA PRO A 527 -16.28 -10.06 -44.52
C PRO A 527 -14.93 -10.78 -44.37
N ALA A 528 -14.57 -11.61 -45.39
CA ALA A 528 -13.27 -12.29 -45.38
C ALA A 528 -12.10 -11.32 -45.56
N VAL A 529 -12.27 -10.33 -46.46
CA VAL A 529 -11.27 -9.24 -46.64
C VAL A 529 -11.12 -8.43 -45.37
N GLU A 530 -12.22 -7.97 -44.78
CA GLU A 530 -12.22 -7.23 -43.52
C GLU A 530 -11.54 -8.01 -42.39
N LYS A 531 -11.91 -9.28 -42.23
CA LYS A 531 -11.29 -10.17 -41.24
C LYS A 531 -9.77 -10.30 -41.44
N GLY A 532 -9.36 -10.49 -42.71
CA GLY A 532 -7.95 -10.57 -43.08
C GLY A 532 -7.15 -9.30 -42.73
N LEU A 533 -7.76 -8.14 -42.93
CA LEU A 533 -7.16 -6.85 -42.56
C LEU A 533 -7.09 -6.64 -41.07
N ARG A 534 -8.15 -6.97 -40.31
CA ARG A 534 -8.16 -6.86 -38.83
C ARG A 534 -7.08 -7.75 -38.22
N GLU A 535 -6.93 -8.97 -38.71
CA GLU A 535 -5.85 -9.86 -38.26
C GLU A 535 -4.45 -9.33 -38.62
N ALA A 536 -4.32 -8.72 -39.84
CA ALA A 536 -3.04 -8.12 -40.23
C ALA A 536 -2.65 -6.90 -39.40
N CYS A 537 -3.62 -6.08 -38.99
CA CYS A 537 -3.39 -4.89 -38.17
C CYS A 537 -2.78 -5.18 -36.80
N VAL A 538 -2.83 -6.43 -36.32
CA VAL A 538 -2.17 -6.82 -35.07
C VAL A 538 -0.64 -6.71 -35.17
N HIS A 539 -0.09 -6.72 -36.37
CA HIS A 539 1.34 -6.66 -36.64
C HIS A 539 1.69 -5.49 -37.56
N GLY A 540 2.27 -4.45 -37.00
CA GLY A 540 2.73 -3.27 -37.73
C GLY A 540 4.07 -3.48 -38.43
N PRO A 541 4.41 -2.63 -39.41
CA PRO A 541 5.59 -2.77 -40.26
C PRO A 541 6.91 -2.34 -39.63
N LEU A 542 6.90 -1.52 -38.58
CA LEU A 542 8.10 -0.97 -37.95
C LEU A 542 8.71 -1.91 -36.91
N ALA A 543 7.90 -2.36 -35.98
CA ALA A 543 8.34 -3.11 -34.82
C ALA A 543 7.38 -4.24 -34.43
N GLY A 544 6.32 -4.46 -35.24
CA GLY A 544 5.32 -5.50 -35.01
C GLY A 544 4.23 -5.12 -34.00
N TYR A 545 4.13 -3.85 -33.62
CA TYR A 545 3.04 -3.38 -32.75
C TYR A 545 1.73 -3.19 -33.50
N PRO A 546 0.57 -3.24 -32.84
CA PRO A 546 -0.72 -3.07 -33.51
C PRO A 546 -0.81 -1.74 -34.25
N VAL A 547 -1.39 -1.78 -35.47
CA VAL A 547 -1.67 -0.58 -36.26
C VAL A 547 -3.05 -0.05 -35.88
N VAL A 548 -3.12 1.23 -35.55
CA VAL A 548 -4.31 1.96 -35.17
C VAL A 548 -4.56 3.13 -36.11
N ASN A 549 -5.72 3.78 -35.99
CA ASN A 549 -6.08 4.95 -36.77
C ASN A 549 -5.98 4.71 -38.29
N LEU A 550 -6.51 3.55 -38.75
CA LEU A 550 -6.44 3.10 -40.12
C LEU A 550 -7.84 2.97 -40.73
N LYS A 551 -8.02 3.48 -41.93
CA LYS A 551 -9.16 3.17 -42.78
C LYS A 551 -8.69 2.37 -43.99
N ALA A 552 -9.31 1.24 -44.23
CA ALA A 552 -9.02 0.39 -45.35
C ALA A 552 -10.25 0.34 -46.28
N VAL A 553 -10.07 0.74 -47.52
CA VAL A 553 -11.12 0.82 -48.52
C VAL A 553 -10.85 -0.20 -49.62
N LEU A 554 -11.69 -1.22 -49.69
CA LEU A 554 -11.70 -2.18 -50.82
C LEU A 554 -12.39 -1.52 -52.01
N TYR A 555 -11.67 -1.24 -53.09
CA TYR A 555 -12.23 -0.52 -54.22
C TYR A 555 -12.22 -1.29 -55.55
N ASP A 556 -11.36 -2.32 -55.68
CA ASP A 556 -11.30 -3.15 -56.88
C ASP A 556 -10.74 -4.56 -56.57
N GLY A 557 -10.75 -5.45 -57.54
CA GLY A 557 -10.21 -6.79 -57.44
C GLY A 557 -10.68 -7.68 -58.60
N SER A 558 -10.47 -8.97 -58.43
CA SER A 558 -11.02 -9.99 -59.36
C SER A 558 -11.27 -11.30 -58.61
N TYR A 559 -12.12 -12.15 -59.15
CA TYR A 559 -12.42 -13.45 -58.62
C TYR A 559 -12.41 -14.53 -59.70
N HIS A 560 -12.25 -15.77 -59.26
CA HIS A 560 -12.36 -16.93 -60.11
C HIS A 560 -13.57 -17.75 -59.68
N PRO A 561 -14.49 -18.13 -60.63
CA PRO A 561 -15.75 -18.78 -60.27
C PRO A 561 -15.63 -20.09 -59.48
N VAL A 562 -14.50 -20.78 -59.62
CA VAL A 562 -14.27 -22.11 -59.01
C VAL A 562 -13.22 -22.02 -57.87
N ASP A 563 -12.13 -21.24 -58.05
CA ASP A 563 -10.96 -21.25 -57.16
C ASP A 563 -11.02 -20.16 -56.10
N SER A 564 -11.98 -19.23 -56.17
CA SER A 564 -12.14 -18.20 -55.13
C SER A 564 -12.79 -18.75 -53.86
N SER A 565 -12.21 -18.39 -52.72
CA SER A 565 -12.68 -18.78 -51.39
C SER A 565 -12.46 -17.67 -50.38
N GLU A 566 -13.11 -17.73 -49.24
CA GLU A 566 -12.91 -16.79 -48.12
C GLU A 566 -11.45 -16.75 -47.69
N ILE A 567 -10.80 -17.92 -47.58
CA ILE A 567 -9.39 -18.03 -47.20
C ILE A 567 -8.46 -17.34 -48.22
N ALA A 568 -8.77 -17.50 -49.53
CA ALA A 568 -7.99 -16.85 -50.58
C ALA A 568 -8.10 -15.33 -50.54
N PHE A 569 -9.30 -14.78 -50.33
CA PHE A 569 -9.50 -13.33 -50.16
C PHE A 569 -8.94 -12.78 -48.87
N LYS A 570 -9.03 -13.52 -47.77
CA LYS A 570 -8.36 -13.19 -46.50
C LYS A 570 -6.84 -13.09 -46.68
N THR A 571 -6.25 -14.06 -47.39
CA THR A 571 -4.81 -14.07 -47.70
C THR A 571 -4.43 -12.90 -48.60
N ALA A 572 -5.22 -12.63 -49.64
CA ALA A 572 -5.03 -11.52 -50.57
C ALA A 572 -5.05 -10.17 -49.83
N ALA A 573 -6.00 -9.96 -48.90
CA ALA A 573 -6.08 -8.77 -48.07
C ALA A 573 -4.82 -8.58 -47.21
N ASN A 574 -4.31 -9.66 -46.61
CA ASN A 574 -3.07 -9.64 -45.84
C ASN A 574 -1.85 -9.27 -46.70
N LEU A 575 -1.78 -9.77 -47.93
CA LEU A 575 -0.72 -9.43 -48.89
C LEU A 575 -0.75 -7.93 -49.26
N ALA A 576 -1.95 -7.39 -49.51
CA ALA A 576 -2.13 -5.96 -49.81
C ALA A 576 -1.67 -5.09 -48.65
N TYR A 577 -2.03 -5.44 -47.41
CA TYR A 577 -1.62 -4.78 -46.17
C TYR A 577 -0.09 -4.78 -46.03
N LYS A 578 0.55 -5.94 -46.12
CA LYS A 578 2.01 -6.09 -46.01
C LYS A 578 2.79 -5.28 -47.07
N ALA A 579 2.24 -5.14 -48.24
CA ALA A 579 2.85 -4.35 -49.31
C ALA A 579 2.65 -2.84 -49.10
N ALA A 580 1.52 -2.44 -48.53
CA ALA A 580 1.17 -1.03 -48.38
C ALA A 580 1.81 -0.37 -47.15
N MET A 581 1.83 -1.05 -46.02
CA MET A 581 2.21 -0.44 -44.74
C MET A 581 3.62 0.15 -44.73
N PRO A 582 4.69 -0.49 -45.25
CA PRO A 582 6.01 0.12 -45.26
C PRO A 582 6.11 1.40 -46.08
N GLU A 583 5.32 1.55 -47.13
CA GLU A 583 5.31 2.72 -48.02
C GLU A 583 4.43 3.87 -47.51
N ALA A 584 3.55 3.60 -46.54
CA ALA A 584 2.61 4.54 -46.00
C ALA A 584 3.20 5.50 -44.95
N SER A 585 4.52 5.60 -44.87
CA SER A 585 5.25 6.39 -43.86
C SER A 585 4.79 6.06 -42.44
N PRO A 586 4.98 4.81 -41.98
CA PRO A 586 4.58 4.39 -40.65
C PRO A 586 5.39 5.10 -39.57
N VAL A 587 4.72 5.41 -38.44
CA VAL A 587 5.31 5.99 -37.23
C VAL A 587 4.88 5.23 -36.00
N LEU A 588 5.71 5.25 -34.98
CA LEU A 588 5.44 4.65 -33.69
C LEU A 588 4.71 5.64 -32.77
N LEU A 589 3.69 5.14 -32.08
CA LEU A 589 3.00 5.87 -31.01
C LEU A 589 3.39 5.29 -29.66
N GLU A 590 3.70 6.17 -28.72
CA GLU A 590 4.01 5.80 -27.34
C GLU A 590 2.87 6.20 -26.40
N PRO A 591 2.57 5.39 -25.36
CA PRO A 591 1.62 5.79 -24.34
C PRO A 591 2.19 6.93 -23.50
N VAL A 592 1.37 7.94 -23.25
CA VAL A 592 1.67 9.08 -22.39
C VAL A 592 0.82 8.99 -21.14
N CYS A 593 1.45 9.18 -19.99
CA CYS A 593 0.82 9.16 -18.68
C CYS A 593 0.81 10.56 -18.07
N GLU A 594 -0.28 10.89 -17.39
CA GLU A 594 -0.35 12.02 -16.47
C GLU A 594 0.25 11.58 -15.12
N LEU A 595 1.14 12.40 -14.59
CA LEU A 595 1.70 12.24 -13.26
C LEU A 595 1.25 13.38 -12.36
N LYS A 596 0.93 13.03 -11.09
CA LYS A 596 0.79 13.98 -9.99
C LYS A 596 1.82 13.62 -8.94
N VAL A 597 2.86 14.42 -8.85
CA VAL A 597 4.00 14.19 -7.96
C VAL A 597 3.90 15.14 -6.77
N THR A 598 3.77 14.59 -5.56
CA THR A 598 3.71 15.36 -4.32
C THR A 598 5.07 15.29 -3.63
N VAL A 599 5.69 16.46 -3.43
CA VAL A 599 7.02 16.57 -2.81
C VAL A 599 7.10 17.79 -1.92
N PRO A 600 7.95 17.77 -0.85
CA PRO A 600 8.29 18.97 -0.10
C PRO A 600 8.91 20.05 -0.99
N ASP A 601 8.63 21.32 -0.70
CA ASP A 601 9.07 22.50 -1.47
C ASP A 601 10.55 22.46 -1.84
N GLN A 602 11.39 22.00 -0.93
CA GLN A 602 12.85 21.94 -1.12
C GLN A 602 13.30 21.03 -2.27
N TYR A 603 12.50 20.02 -2.67
CA TYR A 603 12.83 19.09 -3.75
C TYR A 603 12.19 19.47 -5.09
N MET A 604 11.36 20.50 -5.13
CA MET A 604 10.64 20.90 -6.34
C MET A 604 11.56 21.11 -7.55
N GLY A 605 12.69 21.79 -7.36
CA GLY A 605 13.66 22.04 -8.45
C GLY A 605 14.27 20.78 -9.02
N ASP A 606 14.60 19.82 -8.17
CA ASP A 606 15.18 18.52 -8.60
C ASP A 606 14.17 17.71 -9.40
N ILE A 607 12.90 17.70 -8.96
CA ILE A 607 11.82 17.00 -9.67
C ILE A 607 11.53 17.61 -11.03
N LEU A 608 11.47 18.95 -11.14
CA LEU A 608 11.30 19.63 -12.42
C LEU A 608 12.44 19.31 -13.39
N GLY A 609 13.68 19.30 -12.90
CA GLY A 609 14.86 18.92 -13.69
C GLY A 609 14.82 17.46 -14.16
N ASP A 610 14.38 16.55 -13.30
CA ASP A 610 14.26 15.13 -13.63
C ASP A 610 13.13 14.86 -14.64
N LEU A 611 11.95 15.46 -14.46
CA LEU A 611 10.85 15.33 -15.41
C LEU A 611 11.23 15.84 -16.80
N ASN A 612 11.97 16.94 -16.89
CA ASN A 612 12.48 17.44 -18.18
C ASN A 612 13.42 16.42 -18.86
N LYS A 613 14.29 15.76 -18.10
CA LYS A 613 15.17 14.69 -18.64
C LYS A 613 14.37 13.48 -19.15
N ARG A 614 13.21 13.21 -18.56
CA ARG A 614 12.28 12.13 -18.95
C ARG A 614 11.31 12.56 -20.07
N ARG A 615 11.59 13.62 -20.78
CA ARG A 615 10.70 14.18 -21.82
C ARG A 615 9.33 14.57 -21.27
N GLY A 616 9.24 14.83 -19.97
CA GLY A 616 8.00 15.24 -19.29
C GLY A 616 7.64 16.69 -19.60
N ARG A 617 6.35 16.95 -19.73
CA ARG A 617 5.77 18.29 -19.88
C ARG A 617 5.08 18.65 -18.57
N VAL A 618 5.61 19.64 -17.85
CA VAL A 618 4.97 20.15 -16.63
C VAL A 618 3.76 20.98 -17.02
N MET A 619 2.60 20.60 -16.51
CA MET A 619 1.31 21.22 -16.80
C MET A 619 0.90 22.24 -15.73
N GLY A 620 1.29 22.01 -14.48
CA GLY A 620 0.96 22.89 -13.36
C GLY A 620 1.68 22.53 -12.08
N MET A 621 1.60 23.44 -11.12
CA MET A 621 2.11 23.25 -9.76
C MET A 621 1.12 23.90 -8.79
N THR A 622 0.76 23.16 -7.74
CA THR A 622 -0.21 23.60 -6.73
C THR A 622 0.35 23.36 -5.33
N PRO A 623 0.50 24.40 -4.50
CA PRO A 623 0.90 24.20 -3.11
C PRO A 623 -0.21 23.54 -2.29
N THR A 624 0.14 22.62 -1.42
CA THR A 624 -0.82 21.93 -0.52
C THR A 624 -1.12 22.72 0.74
N GLY A 625 -0.36 23.78 1.03
CA GLY A 625 -0.46 24.57 2.26
C GLY A 625 0.38 24.03 3.43
N ASN A 626 0.95 22.84 3.32
CA ASN A 626 1.72 22.17 4.38
C ASN A 626 3.23 22.09 4.06
N GLY A 627 3.75 22.99 3.23
CA GLY A 627 5.15 22.98 2.78
C GLY A 627 5.45 21.91 1.73
N GLU A 628 4.43 21.47 0.99
CA GLU A 628 4.52 20.53 -0.12
C GLU A 628 3.90 21.12 -1.38
N GLN A 629 4.37 20.64 -2.52
CA GLN A 629 3.87 20.97 -3.86
C GLN A 629 3.33 19.71 -4.53
N VAL A 630 2.24 19.86 -5.27
CA VAL A 630 1.79 18.88 -6.25
C VAL A 630 2.20 19.36 -7.64
N ILE A 631 3.06 18.61 -8.30
CA ILE A 631 3.53 18.88 -9.66
C ILE A 631 2.72 17.98 -10.59
N GLU A 632 1.97 18.58 -11.52
CA GLU A 632 1.24 17.87 -12.56
C GLU A 632 2.05 17.89 -13.84
N ALA A 633 2.29 16.72 -14.43
CA ALA A 633 3.07 16.58 -15.64
C ALA A 633 2.55 15.45 -16.52
N GLU A 634 2.79 15.54 -17.83
CA GLU A 634 2.61 14.44 -18.76
C GLU A 634 3.97 13.89 -19.19
N CYS A 635 4.14 12.58 -19.15
CA CYS A 635 5.41 11.94 -19.48
C CYS A 635 5.19 10.62 -20.22
N PRO A 636 6.02 10.27 -21.22
CA PRO A 636 5.96 8.97 -21.86
C PRO A 636 6.18 7.84 -20.87
N GLU A 637 5.34 6.81 -20.91
CA GLU A 637 5.42 5.65 -20.00
C GLU A 637 6.79 4.97 -20.03
N ALA A 638 7.44 4.93 -21.19
CA ALA A 638 8.77 4.36 -21.35
C ALA A 638 9.83 5.00 -20.47
N GLU A 639 9.67 6.26 -20.07
CA GLU A 639 10.59 7.01 -19.21
C GLU A 639 10.30 6.85 -17.71
N LEU A 640 9.23 6.14 -17.36
CA LEU A 640 8.72 6.06 -15.98
C LEU A 640 8.99 4.72 -15.29
N MET A 641 9.61 3.75 -15.96
CA MET A 641 9.80 2.41 -15.43
C MET A 641 10.60 2.36 -14.12
N SER A 642 11.58 3.24 -13.94
CA SER A 642 12.37 3.37 -12.70
C SER A 642 11.92 4.53 -11.81
N TYR A 643 10.89 5.28 -12.18
CA TYR A 643 10.58 6.56 -11.54
C TYR A 643 10.29 6.45 -10.04
N ALA A 644 9.63 5.38 -9.60
CA ALA A 644 9.36 5.15 -8.19
C ALA A 644 10.64 5.09 -7.34
N ILE A 645 11.68 4.41 -7.83
CA ILE A 645 12.97 4.29 -7.14
C ILE A 645 13.72 5.62 -7.19
N ASP A 646 13.74 6.27 -8.35
CA ASP A 646 14.45 7.52 -8.56
C ASP A 646 13.83 8.65 -7.73
N LEU A 647 12.49 8.74 -7.66
CA LEU A 647 11.79 9.72 -6.83
C LEU A 647 12.12 9.55 -5.34
N ARG A 648 12.14 8.30 -4.85
CA ARG A 648 12.52 8.01 -3.46
C ARG A 648 13.95 8.44 -3.17
N SER A 649 14.85 8.16 -4.09
CA SER A 649 16.26 8.58 -3.96
C SER A 649 16.42 10.09 -3.91
N MET A 650 15.79 10.82 -4.86
CA MET A 650 15.87 12.29 -4.94
C MET A 650 15.24 13.00 -3.74
N THR A 651 14.16 12.44 -3.17
CA THR A 651 13.38 13.08 -2.11
C THR A 651 13.63 12.48 -0.72
N GLN A 652 14.62 11.61 -0.58
CA GLN A 652 14.84 10.85 0.66
C GLN A 652 13.56 10.14 1.14
N SER A 653 12.83 9.54 0.20
CA SER A 653 11.55 8.85 0.42
C SER A 653 10.38 9.73 0.91
N ARG A 654 10.47 11.05 0.78
CA ARG A 654 9.39 11.99 1.12
C ARG A 654 8.40 12.20 -0.01
N GLY A 655 8.84 12.04 -1.27
CA GLY A 655 7.98 12.18 -2.45
C GLY A 655 7.08 10.97 -2.67
N SER A 656 5.92 11.24 -3.24
CA SER A 656 4.99 10.23 -3.74
C SER A 656 4.43 10.67 -5.09
N PHE A 657 3.92 9.74 -5.88
CA PHE A 657 3.24 10.06 -7.13
C PHE A 657 2.13 9.08 -7.44
N VAL A 658 1.20 9.56 -8.24
CA VAL A 658 0.20 8.73 -8.92
C VAL A 658 0.33 8.93 -10.41
N MET A 659 0.01 7.89 -11.19
CA MET A 659 0.18 7.88 -12.63
C MET A 659 -1.04 7.26 -13.29
N HIS A 660 -1.54 7.92 -14.36
CA HIS A 660 -2.67 7.42 -15.15
C HIS A 660 -2.36 7.55 -16.64
N PHE A 661 -2.68 6.52 -17.40
CA PHE A 661 -2.63 6.59 -18.86
C PHE A 661 -3.63 7.65 -19.38
N VAL A 662 -3.19 8.47 -20.33
CA VAL A 662 -4.03 9.52 -20.93
C VAL A 662 -4.32 9.23 -22.40
N ARG A 663 -3.27 9.07 -23.22
CA ARG A 663 -3.38 8.90 -24.66
C ARG A 663 -2.10 8.36 -25.29
N TYR A 664 -2.21 8.01 -26.55
CA TYR A 664 -1.05 7.72 -27.40
C TYR A 664 -0.59 8.99 -28.11
N GLU A 665 0.71 9.20 -28.19
CA GLU A 665 1.34 10.29 -28.99
C GLU A 665 2.44 9.74 -29.87
N GLN A 666 2.70 10.42 -31.00
CA GLN A 666 3.79 10.03 -31.88
C GLN A 666 5.15 10.19 -31.19
N CYS A 667 5.96 9.14 -31.25
CA CYS A 667 7.33 9.17 -30.73
C CYS A 667 8.19 10.22 -31.44
N SER A 668 9.17 10.79 -30.72
CA SER A 668 10.28 11.48 -31.34
C SER A 668 11.11 10.49 -32.20
N ALA A 669 11.84 10.99 -33.18
CA ALA A 669 12.67 10.15 -34.06
C ALA A 669 13.64 9.26 -33.27
N ASP A 670 14.27 9.79 -32.22
CA ASP A 670 15.22 9.07 -31.38
C ASP A 670 14.52 8.00 -30.54
N ALA A 671 13.37 8.30 -29.96
CA ALA A 671 12.57 7.35 -29.17
C ALA A 671 12.04 6.22 -30.06
N GLN A 672 11.57 6.55 -31.25
CA GLN A 672 11.14 5.54 -32.23
C GLN A 672 12.29 4.62 -32.63
N ALA A 673 13.46 5.17 -32.95
CA ALA A 673 14.62 4.36 -33.33
C ALA A 673 15.05 3.38 -32.21
N LYS A 674 15.06 3.83 -30.96
CA LYS A 674 15.36 2.99 -29.80
C LYS A 674 14.32 1.89 -29.60
N ALA A 675 13.04 2.23 -29.67
CA ALA A 675 11.96 1.27 -29.48
C ALA A 675 11.94 0.20 -30.58
N VAL A 676 12.14 0.60 -31.85
CA VAL A 676 12.21 -0.33 -32.99
C VAL A 676 13.42 -1.25 -32.86
N ALA A 677 14.59 -0.75 -32.47
CA ALA A 677 15.78 -1.56 -32.25
C ALA A 677 15.57 -2.59 -31.13
N ALA A 678 14.97 -2.16 -30.02
CA ALA A 678 14.64 -3.05 -28.91
C ALA A 678 13.65 -4.16 -29.31
N ALA A 679 12.59 -3.82 -30.05
CA ALA A 679 11.62 -4.79 -30.53
C ALA A 679 12.25 -5.83 -31.48
N LYS A 680 13.12 -5.40 -32.39
CA LYS A 680 13.83 -6.33 -33.29
C LYS A 680 14.76 -7.27 -32.54
N ALA A 681 15.50 -6.75 -31.55
CA ALA A 681 16.38 -7.59 -30.70
C ALA A 681 15.58 -8.65 -29.93
N MET A 682 14.38 -8.33 -29.47
CA MET A 682 13.47 -9.29 -28.80
C MET A 682 12.98 -10.37 -29.75
N GLN A 683 12.58 -9.99 -30.98
CA GLN A 683 12.10 -10.94 -32.00
C GLN A 683 13.21 -11.92 -32.46
N GLU A 684 14.48 -11.49 -32.44
CA GLU A 684 15.65 -12.34 -32.74
C GLU A 684 15.99 -13.30 -31.58
N ALA A 685 15.58 -12.97 -30.35
CA ALA A 685 15.85 -13.77 -29.14
C ALA A 685 14.76 -14.82 -28.85
N GLU A 686 13.54 -14.65 -29.36
CA GLU A 686 12.41 -15.60 -29.30
C GLU A 686 12.55 -16.68 -30.37
#